data_2a45723c23d59724c8ca54fd556c4db5
#
_entry.id   2a45723c23d59724c8ca54fd556c4db5
#
_cell.length_a   1.000
_cell.length_b   1.000
_cell.length_c   1.000
_cell.angle_alpha   90.00
_cell.angle_beta   90.00
_cell.angle_gamma   90.00
#
_symmetry.space_group_name_H-M   'P 1'
#
loop_
_entity.id
_entity.type
_entity.pdbx_description
1 polymer ?
#
loop_
_entity_poly.entity_id
_entity_poly.type
_entity_poly.pdbx_seq_one_letter_code
_entity_poly.pdbx_strand_id
1 'polypeptide(L)'
;MRQSDTLTGVPGHGSVRVVGLLLLACVSLSMTSLARDNPPPLEPPKGSGAWVHQAAPVFDRRLHYIGELWTSFGNDGSWGTSHGDDACPIDETLLRINWCPSLEYPGGTRIDYLYNGGLWVGGIVGTDTLVSVAYDGWDGIGDEFNGFEPIREGLPDGYVSAGCAGGGSAKSLEQVYYTEYVDTVFTSTNFTQHTPMGLMVRQATHQSSDNFARDFVIYDLEIENIGTNIIKEIYTGIFNDCDVYYQFATGNTQDRFNDDISGFLPYWPNPIDPTYTDTLLVAWAGDNDGDPDGGQFPRASARGAFGWRFLRLPEGAGVSFNWWTSNASAILDWGPRRATDLRRLTHGGQGTPSRDLQKYWFMSNGEQDYGQLYSAVNFSSQGWKPPLTEAVACNLADGLDTRALLSAGPVNELRPGEKFAITFAFLGSDDIHRYPDNAFDCVDPTQFVNNLNFSDLAKNAWWAGFVFDNFGVDSDGNGYAGLHYPITGPDTVFYTGDGCPDFNGPKPPTGPASNNLSLISRPNELEINWNGANSETVVDPLIRLVDFEGYRVYVAERNAPDDFPSSGDYAMVASWDIEDFRRFTLDPLLNRWEVTSHPFTVETWRDIFDDPAFDPVYHGTPDSAYTYSDFNDQGQVVERKGYFERQDFNQGNTIISNGVEKPNLIQRVATRDTIVGLDTLTYGVYRLVLDNLLASKTYFVSVTAFDYGDPFNDLDPLETIPGTNRVYGIPIYSSDVVEDYWQVGGARKDSVRVSVYPNPYKSAIIGASGQLSTYFDEGFEGRFAQGSFDERLRRIHFINMPDSATVRIYTLDGDLVRELNHPDPFLSSYSSEISWDLISRNQQAVESGIYIYRVDSHLGAQVGKIVIIK
;
A
#
# COMPACT_ATOMS: atom_id res chain seq x y z
N MET A 1 51.51 -40.07 -21.61
CA MET A 1 51.86 -41.49 -21.47
C MET A 1 50.81 -42.20 -20.68
N ARG A 2 50.05 -42.97 -21.40
CA ARG A 2 49.55 -44.31 -21.17
C ARG A 2 48.71 -44.50 -19.90
N GLN A 3 47.54 -44.79 -20.11
CA GLN A 3 46.68 -45.92 -20.53
C GLN A 3 45.98 -46.49 -19.33
N SER A 4 44.73 -46.57 -19.34
CA SER A 4 43.73 -47.53 -19.89
C SER A 4 43.56 -48.69 -18.91
N ASP A 5 42.39 -49.18 -18.59
CA ASP A 5 41.36 -49.88 -19.35
C ASP A 5 40.19 -50.22 -18.43
N THR A 6 38.99 -49.99 -18.81
CA THR A 6 37.95 -50.81 -19.45
C THR A 6 37.66 -52.20 -18.74
N LEU A 7 36.41 -52.45 -18.43
CA LEU A 7 35.46 -53.35 -19.13
C LEU A 7 34.36 -53.88 -18.20
N THR A 8 33.15 -53.59 -18.55
CA THR A 8 31.99 -54.39 -19.00
C THR A 8 31.34 -55.40 -18.03
N GLY A 9 29.98 -55.37 -18.15
CA GLY A 9 29.16 -56.52 -17.85
C GLY A 9 27.70 -56.22 -17.47
N VAL A 10 26.80 -56.15 -18.50
CA VAL A 10 25.37 -56.40 -18.38
C VAL A 10 25.17 -57.87 -18.75
N PRO A 11 24.18 -58.69 -18.34
CA PRO A 11 22.75 -58.45 -18.52
C PRO A 11 21.75 -59.07 -17.50
N GLY A 12 20.51 -58.63 -17.56
CA GLY A 12 19.40 -59.53 -17.88
C GLY A 12 18.27 -59.71 -16.91
N HIS A 13 17.13 -59.22 -17.29
CA HIS A 13 15.75 -59.72 -17.19
C HIS A 13 15.14 -60.24 -15.89
N GLY A 14 13.92 -59.75 -15.59
CA GLY A 14 12.96 -60.46 -14.76
C GLY A 14 11.77 -59.60 -14.26
N SER A 15 10.76 -59.50 -15.10
CA SER A 15 9.44 -58.98 -14.75
C SER A 15 8.67 -59.95 -13.86
N VAL A 16 8.09 -59.47 -12.78
CA VAL A 16 6.93 -60.10 -12.16
C VAL A 16 6.00 -58.99 -11.66
N ARG A 17 4.77 -59.00 -12.25
CA ARG A 17 3.62 -58.29 -11.77
C ARG A 17 3.05 -59.03 -10.55
N VAL A 18 2.83 -58.30 -9.44
CA VAL A 18 1.89 -58.74 -8.41
C VAL A 18 0.90 -57.61 -8.15
N VAL A 19 -0.35 -57.92 -8.46
CA VAL A 19 -1.54 -57.15 -8.12
C VAL A 19 -1.85 -57.42 -6.64
N GLY A 20 -1.87 -56.38 -5.85
CA GLY A 20 -2.27 -56.43 -4.45
C GLY A 20 -3.33 -55.36 -4.18
N LEU A 21 -4.61 -55.81 -4.13
CA LEU A 21 -5.74 -55.05 -3.62
C LEU A 21 -5.47 -54.73 -2.14
N LEU A 22 -5.49 -53.48 -1.73
CA LEU A 22 -5.58 -53.08 -0.33
C LEU A 22 -6.74 -52.12 -0.15
N LEU A 23 -7.67 -52.52 0.72
CA LEU A 23 -8.81 -51.77 1.19
C LEU A 23 -8.40 -50.40 1.75
N LEU A 24 -9.08 -49.35 1.28
CA LEU A 24 -9.08 -48.03 1.96
C LEU A 24 -10.00 -48.14 3.19
N ALA A 25 -9.41 -48.16 4.36
CA ALA A 25 -10.09 -47.79 5.59
C ALA A 25 -9.93 -46.25 5.75
N CYS A 26 -11.03 -45.54 5.49
CA CYS A 26 -11.10 -44.10 5.84
C CYS A 26 -11.07 -43.96 7.37
N VAL A 27 -9.93 -43.59 7.90
CA VAL A 27 -9.84 -42.98 9.22
C VAL A 27 -9.86 -41.46 9.03
N SER A 28 -11.04 -40.88 9.27
CA SER A 28 -11.20 -39.43 9.40
C SER A 28 -10.48 -38.99 10.67
N LEU A 29 -9.22 -38.58 10.54
CA LEU A 29 -8.59 -37.73 11.54
C LEU A 29 -9.14 -36.31 11.34
N SER A 30 -10.03 -35.90 12.22
CA SER A 30 -10.33 -34.51 12.47
C SER A 30 -9.05 -33.84 12.98
N MET A 31 -8.37 -33.12 12.12
CA MET A 31 -7.39 -32.12 12.55
C MET A 31 -8.18 -30.99 13.22
N THR A 32 -8.26 -31.03 14.53
CA THR A 32 -8.51 -29.83 15.31
C THR A 32 -7.31 -28.93 15.09
N SER A 33 -7.53 -27.82 14.39
CA SER A 33 -6.57 -26.71 14.41
C SER A 33 -6.41 -26.32 15.87
N LEU A 34 -5.24 -26.55 16.43
CA LEU A 34 -4.82 -25.89 17.64
C LEU A 34 -4.63 -24.43 17.25
N ALA A 35 -5.68 -23.63 17.45
CA ALA A 35 -5.52 -22.20 17.61
C ALA A 35 -4.49 -22.04 18.75
N ARG A 36 -3.34 -21.44 18.44
CA ARG A 36 -2.43 -21.00 19.48
C ARG A 36 -3.21 -19.96 20.28
N ASP A 37 -3.61 -20.32 21.49
CA ASP A 37 -4.10 -19.35 22.46
C ASP A 37 -2.96 -18.36 22.71
N ASN A 38 -3.14 -17.13 22.25
CA ASN A 38 -2.27 -16.03 22.65
C ASN A 38 -2.30 -15.97 24.18
N PRO A 39 -1.15 -15.98 24.85
CA PRO A 39 -1.16 -15.75 26.28
C PRO A 39 -1.78 -14.38 26.58
N PRO A 40 -2.54 -14.26 27.68
CA PRO A 40 -3.12 -12.98 28.05
C PRO A 40 -2.00 -11.94 28.24
N PRO A 41 -2.27 -10.65 27.95
CA PRO A 41 -1.27 -9.60 28.12
C PRO A 41 -0.76 -9.62 29.55
N LEU A 42 0.58 -9.67 29.71
CA LEU A 42 1.24 -9.62 30.99
C LEU A 42 1.04 -8.21 31.57
N GLU A 43 0.15 -8.06 32.55
CA GLU A 43 0.15 -6.83 33.34
C GLU A 43 1.49 -6.73 34.09
N PRO A 44 2.18 -5.58 34.06
CA PRO A 44 3.40 -5.41 34.80
C PRO A 44 3.15 -5.60 36.30
N PRO A 45 4.00 -6.34 37.02
CA PRO A 45 3.83 -6.52 38.46
C PRO A 45 3.96 -5.17 39.15
N LYS A 46 2.94 -4.79 39.89
CA LYS A 46 2.98 -3.61 40.77
C LYS A 46 4.05 -3.81 41.83
N GLY A 47 5.24 -3.26 41.63
CA GLY A 47 6.26 -3.04 42.62
C GLY A 47 7.33 -4.12 42.79
N SER A 48 8.13 -4.37 41.77
CA SER A 48 9.55 -4.79 41.88
C SER A 48 10.11 -4.86 40.43
N GLY A 49 11.18 -4.14 40.16
CA GLY A 49 11.75 -4.03 38.82
C GLY A 49 12.54 -5.25 38.36
N ALA A 50 11.88 -6.39 38.26
CA ALA A 50 12.44 -7.55 37.60
C ALA A 50 11.37 -8.22 36.76
N TRP A 51 11.52 -8.14 35.44
CA TRP A 51 10.74 -8.91 34.49
C TRP A 51 11.18 -10.38 34.58
N VAL A 52 10.25 -11.27 34.84
CA VAL A 52 10.52 -12.72 34.83
C VAL A 52 9.88 -13.26 33.55
N HIS A 53 10.71 -13.60 32.58
CA HIS A 53 10.26 -14.34 31.38
C HIS A 53 9.96 -15.80 31.75
N GLN A 54 8.82 -16.31 31.32
CA GLN A 54 8.42 -17.71 31.57
C GLN A 54 8.96 -18.69 30.51
N ALA A 55 9.52 -18.22 29.41
CA ALA A 55 10.15 -19.03 28.35
C ALA A 55 11.39 -18.30 27.81
N ALA A 56 12.35 -19.03 27.30
CA ALA A 56 13.46 -18.46 26.57
C ALA A 56 12.93 -17.77 25.29
N PRO A 57 13.42 -16.57 24.94
CA PRO A 57 13.03 -15.90 23.71
C PRO A 57 13.38 -16.78 22.51
N VAL A 58 12.50 -16.77 21.50
CA VAL A 58 12.72 -17.48 20.25
C VAL A 58 13.07 -16.44 19.21
N PHE A 59 14.30 -16.47 18.73
CA PHE A 59 14.72 -15.67 17.59
C PHE A 59 14.02 -16.20 16.34
N ASP A 60 13.37 -15.32 15.60
CA ASP A 60 12.63 -15.63 14.39
C ASP A 60 12.87 -14.54 13.35
N ARG A 61 12.75 -14.89 12.07
CA ARG A 61 12.88 -13.98 10.94
C ARG A 61 11.62 -13.98 10.10
N ARG A 62 11.35 -12.84 9.50
CA ARG A 62 10.25 -12.65 8.54
C ARG A 62 10.80 -12.02 7.27
N LEU A 63 10.05 -12.15 6.20
CA LEU A 63 10.39 -11.62 4.88
C LEU A 63 9.26 -10.72 4.40
N HIS A 64 9.59 -9.50 4.01
CA HIS A 64 8.77 -8.69 3.13
C HIS A 64 9.03 -9.09 1.69
N TYR A 65 7.98 -9.41 0.91
CA TYR A 65 8.12 -9.97 -0.45
C TYR A 65 6.95 -9.67 -1.39
N ILE A 66 5.96 -8.90 -0.96
CA ILE A 66 4.81 -8.55 -1.81
C ILE A 66 5.11 -7.39 -2.76
N GLY A 67 6.08 -6.53 -2.41
CA GLY A 67 6.62 -5.49 -3.26
C GLY A 67 7.85 -5.94 -4.04
N GLU A 68 8.55 -5.00 -4.66
CA GLU A 68 9.80 -5.24 -5.40
C GLU A 68 11.03 -5.24 -4.47
N LEU A 69 10.98 -4.58 -3.31
CA LEU A 69 12.04 -4.66 -2.30
C LEU A 69 11.80 -5.85 -1.37
N TRP A 70 12.55 -6.93 -1.55
CA TRP A 70 12.49 -8.09 -0.67
C TRP A 70 13.53 -7.96 0.43
N THR A 71 13.09 -7.90 1.68
CA THR A 71 14.01 -7.79 2.82
C THR A 71 13.61 -8.68 3.97
N SER A 72 14.58 -9.38 4.53
CA SER A 72 14.41 -10.14 5.77
C SER A 72 14.73 -9.29 6.98
N PHE A 73 14.04 -9.55 8.07
CA PHE A 73 14.29 -8.89 9.35
C PHE A 73 14.02 -9.84 10.52
N GLY A 74 14.76 -9.65 11.60
CA GLY A 74 14.61 -10.39 12.84
C GLY A 74 13.61 -9.73 13.78
N ASN A 75 13.13 -10.52 14.74
CA ASN A 75 12.30 -10.03 15.84
C ASN A 75 13.13 -9.41 16.99
N ASP A 76 14.39 -9.14 16.75
CA ASP A 76 15.39 -8.58 17.68
C ASP A 76 15.95 -7.24 17.23
N GLY A 77 15.36 -6.64 16.18
CA GLY A 77 15.81 -5.37 15.62
C GLY A 77 16.95 -5.48 14.61
N SER A 78 17.32 -6.70 14.22
CA SER A 78 18.24 -6.96 13.11
C SER A 78 17.51 -7.08 11.77
N TRP A 79 18.22 -6.87 10.67
CA TRP A 79 17.76 -7.11 9.31
C TRP A 79 18.89 -7.68 8.45
N GLY A 80 18.51 -8.38 7.37
CA GLY A 80 19.44 -9.14 6.54
C GLY A 80 19.67 -10.57 7.08
N THR A 81 20.37 -11.42 6.31
CA THR A 81 20.58 -12.86 6.59
C THR A 81 21.98 -13.35 6.32
N SER A 82 22.99 -12.50 6.26
CA SER A 82 24.36 -12.94 5.94
C SER A 82 24.41 -13.77 4.64
N HIS A 83 23.88 -13.22 3.54
CA HIS A 83 23.83 -13.85 2.21
C HIS A 83 22.87 -15.04 2.05
N GLY A 84 21.78 -15.07 2.77
CA GLY A 84 20.70 -16.03 2.52
C GLY A 84 20.99 -17.48 2.96
N ASP A 85 21.91 -17.67 3.87
CA ASP A 85 22.26 -19.01 4.39
C ASP A 85 21.12 -19.63 5.22
N ASP A 86 20.16 -18.82 5.68
CA ASP A 86 19.03 -19.27 6.48
C ASP A 86 17.73 -19.39 5.64
N ALA A 87 16.93 -20.41 5.95
CA ALA A 87 15.62 -20.57 5.33
C ALA A 87 14.63 -19.59 5.96
N CYS A 88 14.04 -18.70 5.16
CA CYS A 88 12.91 -17.90 5.62
C CYS A 88 11.67 -18.76 5.83
N PRO A 89 10.96 -18.61 6.95
CA PRO A 89 9.62 -19.13 7.08
C PRO A 89 8.68 -18.30 6.22
N ILE A 90 8.45 -18.74 5.00
CA ILE A 90 7.39 -18.22 4.15
C ILE A 90 6.12 -18.98 4.48
N ASP A 91 4.97 -18.31 4.41
CA ASP A 91 3.65 -18.92 4.50
C ASP A 91 3.64 -20.23 3.70
N GLU A 92 3.21 -21.32 4.35
CA GLU A 92 3.26 -22.70 3.81
C GLU A 92 2.52 -22.88 2.48
N THR A 93 1.76 -21.88 2.05
CA THR A 93 1.01 -21.85 0.79
C THR A 93 1.81 -21.29 -0.39
N LEU A 94 2.90 -20.59 -0.15
CA LEU A 94 3.78 -20.03 -1.18
C LEU A 94 5.05 -20.87 -1.28
N LEU A 95 5.39 -21.29 -2.48
CA LEU A 95 6.53 -22.11 -2.87
C LEU A 95 7.76 -21.83 -2.00
N ARG A 96 8.22 -22.84 -1.27
CA ARG A 96 9.43 -22.79 -0.43
C ARG A 96 10.58 -22.19 -1.24
N ILE A 97 10.93 -20.96 -0.91
CA ILE A 97 12.21 -20.42 -1.31
C ILE A 97 13.22 -21.14 -0.39
N ASN A 98 14.07 -21.98 -0.97
CA ASN A 98 15.13 -22.66 -0.21
C ASN A 98 16.25 -21.68 0.23
N TRP A 99 15.97 -20.41 0.21
CA TRP A 99 16.92 -19.34 0.38
C TRP A 99 16.16 -18.07 0.84
N CYS A 100 16.70 -17.38 1.82
CA CYS A 100 16.15 -16.13 2.36
C CYS A 100 16.97 -14.95 1.81
N PRO A 101 16.38 -14.04 1.05
CA PRO A 101 17.09 -12.83 0.63
C PRO A 101 17.47 -11.99 1.84
N SER A 102 18.66 -11.43 1.84
CA SER A 102 19.06 -10.45 2.84
C SER A 102 18.33 -9.13 2.59
N LEU A 103 18.64 -8.48 1.49
CA LEU A 103 17.88 -7.40 0.92
C LEU A 103 18.05 -7.47 -0.61
N GLU A 104 17.06 -7.99 -1.30
CA GLU A 104 17.09 -8.22 -2.73
C GLU A 104 16.25 -7.18 -3.46
N TYR A 105 16.83 -6.61 -4.50
CA TYR A 105 16.13 -5.64 -5.34
C TYR A 105 16.61 -5.69 -6.81
N PRO A 106 15.69 -5.70 -7.81
CA PRO A 106 14.27 -6.03 -7.64
C PRO A 106 14.05 -7.47 -7.16
N GLY A 107 12.96 -7.72 -6.46
CA GLY A 107 12.65 -9.02 -5.88
C GLY A 107 12.61 -10.15 -6.90
N GLY A 108 13.22 -11.30 -6.59
CA GLY A 108 13.34 -12.44 -7.48
C GLY A 108 14.52 -12.39 -8.47
N THR A 109 15.33 -11.33 -8.43
CA THR A 109 16.50 -11.17 -9.34
C THR A 109 17.77 -11.82 -8.84
N ARG A 110 17.87 -12.05 -7.53
CA ARG A 110 19.08 -12.55 -6.85
C ARG A 110 20.21 -11.52 -6.75
N ILE A 111 19.90 -10.24 -6.84
CA ILE A 111 20.83 -9.16 -6.59
C ILE A 111 20.59 -8.67 -5.17
N ASP A 112 21.50 -9.00 -4.27
CA ASP A 112 21.47 -8.54 -2.88
C ASP A 112 22.23 -7.21 -2.72
N TYR A 113 21.80 -6.40 -1.76
CA TYR A 113 22.39 -5.10 -1.44
C TYR A 113 22.83 -5.00 0.04
N LEU A 114 22.66 -6.05 0.81
CA LEU A 114 22.91 -6.01 2.25
C LEU A 114 23.44 -7.35 2.75
N TYR A 115 24.55 -7.34 3.45
CA TYR A 115 24.96 -8.47 4.25
C TYR A 115 24.10 -8.61 5.51
N ASN A 116 24.16 -7.63 6.39
CA ASN A 116 23.34 -7.52 7.60
C ASN A 116 23.26 -6.07 8.08
N GLY A 117 22.29 -5.80 8.94
CA GLY A 117 22.16 -4.52 9.60
C GLY A 117 21.39 -4.62 10.91
N GLY A 118 21.29 -3.51 11.61
CA GLY A 118 20.56 -3.50 12.88
C GLY A 118 20.36 -2.13 13.47
N LEU A 119 19.39 -2.08 14.37
CA LEU A 119 19.10 -0.91 15.19
C LEU A 119 20.19 -0.69 16.23
N TRP A 120 20.67 0.53 16.32
CA TRP A 120 21.52 1.00 17.41
C TRP A 120 20.76 2.04 18.24
N VAL A 121 20.81 1.92 19.56
CA VAL A 121 20.30 2.93 20.49
C VAL A 121 21.40 3.25 21.49
N GLY A 122 21.82 4.50 21.52
CA GLY A 122 22.89 4.96 22.43
C GLY A 122 22.41 6.08 23.35
N GLY A 123 22.94 6.12 24.58
CA GLY A 123 22.58 7.13 25.55
C GLY A 123 23.53 7.20 26.74
N ILE A 124 23.32 8.19 27.60
CA ILE A 124 24.11 8.39 28.82
C ILE A 124 23.29 8.00 30.04
N VAL A 125 23.75 7.00 30.77
CA VAL A 125 23.14 6.53 32.02
C VAL A 125 24.09 6.86 33.20
N GLY A 126 23.72 7.84 33.97
CA GLY A 126 24.62 8.35 35.04
C GLY A 126 25.88 8.99 34.49
N THR A 127 27.02 8.30 34.52
CA THR A 127 28.31 8.74 33.94
C THR A 127 28.73 7.85 32.77
N ASP A 128 28.00 6.81 32.47
CA ASP A 128 28.39 5.80 31.50
C ASP A 128 27.70 6.08 30.17
N THR A 129 28.46 6.03 29.11
CA THR A 129 27.94 6.07 27.74
C THR A 129 27.76 4.64 27.28
N LEU A 130 26.54 4.29 26.94
CA LEU A 130 26.11 2.93 26.58
C LEU A 130 25.46 2.92 25.21
N VAL A 131 25.60 1.80 24.48
CA VAL A 131 24.93 1.57 23.19
C VAL A 131 24.41 0.14 23.15
N SER A 132 23.13 -0.01 22.94
CA SER A 132 22.50 -1.30 22.65
C SER A 132 22.37 -1.46 21.13
N VAL A 133 22.86 -2.57 20.58
CA VAL A 133 22.90 -2.85 19.16
C VAL A 133 22.19 -4.17 18.84
N ALA A 134 21.42 -4.22 17.76
CA ALA A 134 20.89 -5.49 17.25
C ALA A 134 21.93 -6.22 16.38
N TYR A 135 22.71 -5.46 15.63
CA TYR A 135 23.84 -5.94 14.84
C TYR A 135 24.85 -4.80 14.65
N ASP A 136 26.15 -5.06 14.70
CA ASP A 136 27.20 -4.01 14.62
C ASP A 136 28.36 -4.32 13.64
N GLY A 137 28.18 -5.33 12.81
CA GLY A 137 29.18 -5.74 11.84
C GLY A 137 29.99 -6.96 12.30
N TRP A 138 30.86 -7.43 11.43
CA TRP A 138 31.72 -8.56 11.67
C TRP A 138 33.19 -8.15 11.60
N ASP A 139 33.83 -7.97 12.74
CA ASP A 139 35.27 -7.72 12.81
C ASP A 139 36.07 -8.87 13.49
N GLY A 140 35.39 -9.89 13.94
CA GLY A 140 35.97 -11.10 14.54
C GLY A 140 36.53 -10.94 15.94
N ILE A 141 36.39 -9.77 16.61
CA ILE A 141 36.97 -9.55 17.92
C ILE A 141 36.06 -8.74 18.84
N GLY A 142 35.08 -9.38 19.42
CA GLY A 142 34.31 -8.85 20.56
C GLY A 142 33.16 -7.94 20.16
N ASP A 143 32.59 -8.21 19.00
CA ASP A 143 31.36 -7.59 18.57
C ASP A 143 30.20 -7.94 19.48
N GLU A 144 29.36 -6.98 19.74
CA GLU A 144 28.12 -7.17 20.48
C GLU A 144 27.01 -7.55 19.50
N PHE A 145 26.99 -8.80 19.07
CA PHE A 145 25.81 -9.30 18.33
C PHE A 145 24.61 -9.41 19.27
N ASN A 146 23.46 -8.95 18.83
CA ASN A 146 22.18 -9.17 19.50
C ASN A 146 22.12 -8.60 20.94
N GLY A 147 22.42 -7.31 21.10
CA GLY A 147 22.17 -6.60 22.37
C GLY A 147 20.66 -6.47 22.69
N PHE A 148 19.78 -6.93 21.80
CA PHE A 148 18.34 -7.02 21.99
C PHE A 148 17.85 -8.47 21.93
N GLU A 149 16.82 -8.79 22.72
CA GLU A 149 16.16 -10.08 22.74
C GLU A 149 14.66 -9.95 22.53
N PRO A 150 14.05 -10.81 21.69
CA PRO A 150 12.61 -10.74 21.40
C PRO A 150 11.78 -11.16 22.62
N ILE A 151 10.66 -10.47 22.84
CA ILE A 151 9.71 -10.81 23.91
C ILE A 151 8.30 -11.10 23.40
N ARG A 152 7.93 -10.59 22.22
CA ARG A 152 6.61 -10.78 21.65
C ARG A 152 6.63 -10.60 20.13
N GLU A 153 5.76 -11.36 19.46
CA GLU A 153 5.39 -11.20 18.05
C GLU A 153 3.87 -11.11 17.89
N GLY A 154 3.44 -10.51 16.79
CA GLY A 154 2.02 -10.39 16.42
C GLY A 154 1.40 -9.06 16.83
N LEU A 155 0.63 -8.49 15.90
CA LEU A 155 0.00 -7.18 16.05
C LEU A 155 -1.00 -7.21 17.22
N PRO A 156 -0.89 -6.31 18.21
CA PRO A 156 -1.86 -6.23 19.29
C PRO A 156 -3.19 -5.65 18.77
N ASP A 157 -4.30 -6.13 19.38
CA ASP A 157 -5.62 -5.56 19.09
C ASP A 157 -5.63 -4.06 19.41
N GLY A 158 -6.00 -3.24 18.41
CA GLY A 158 -6.05 -1.79 18.55
C GLY A 158 -4.68 -1.10 18.54
N TYR A 159 -3.69 -1.71 17.86
CA TYR A 159 -2.41 -1.04 17.63
C TYR A 159 -2.63 0.33 17.00
N VAL A 160 -2.04 1.34 17.61
CA VAL A 160 -1.97 2.72 17.12
C VAL A 160 -0.51 3.12 17.16
N SER A 161 -0.01 3.68 16.07
CA SER A 161 1.36 4.18 16.02
C SER A 161 1.63 5.20 17.13
N ALA A 162 2.81 5.14 17.70
CA ALA A 162 3.15 5.91 18.89
C ALA A 162 3.04 7.43 18.67
N GLY A 163 2.50 8.13 19.66
CA GLY A 163 2.50 9.59 19.73
C GLY A 163 1.28 10.29 19.11
N CYS A 164 0.34 9.56 18.50
CA CYS A 164 -0.84 10.14 17.87
C CYS A 164 -2.11 9.84 18.66
N ALA A 165 -2.51 10.76 19.53
CA ALA A 165 -3.74 10.64 20.32
C ALA A 165 -4.96 10.92 19.43
N GLY A 166 -5.77 9.91 19.19
CA GLY A 166 -6.96 9.98 18.32
C GLY A 166 -6.74 9.38 16.93
N GLY A 167 -5.54 8.89 16.68
CA GLY A 167 -5.13 8.35 15.42
C GLY A 167 -6.11 7.35 14.84
N GLY A 168 -6.45 7.57 13.60
CA GLY A 168 -7.19 6.61 12.81
C GLY A 168 -6.48 5.26 12.94
N SER A 169 -7.24 4.20 13.01
CA SER A 169 -6.74 2.85 12.83
C SER A 169 -5.83 2.88 11.63
N ALA A 170 -4.52 2.65 11.83
CA ALA A 170 -3.58 2.53 10.73
C ALA A 170 -4.20 1.55 9.75
N LYS A 171 -4.63 2.04 8.59
CA LYS A 171 -5.03 1.16 7.51
C LYS A 171 -3.73 0.48 7.14
N SER A 172 -3.60 -0.77 7.51
CA SER A 172 -2.40 -1.53 7.25
C SER A 172 -2.15 -1.55 5.75
N LEU A 173 -0.94 -1.20 5.33
CA LEU A 173 -0.40 -1.71 4.09
C LEU A 173 -0.56 -3.24 4.06
N GLU A 174 -0.58 -3.85 2.90
CA GLU A 174 -1.02 -5.26 2.72
C GLU A 174 -0.22 -6.27 3.55
N GLN A 175 1.06 -6.04 3.80
CA GLN A 175 1.91 -6.89 4.62
C GLN A 175 2.46 -6.11 5.81
N VAL A 176 2.02 -6.51 7.02
CA VAL A 176 2.43 -5.88 8.28
C VAL A 176 2.91 -6.94 9.25
N TYR A 177 4.08 -6.69 9.83
CA TYR A 177 4.60 -7.50 10.93
C TYR A 177 4.83 -6.64 12.17
N TYR A 178 4.68 -7.25 13.34
CA TYR A 178 4.90 -6.58 14.62
C TYR A 178 5.74 -7.42 15.55
N THR A 179 6.70 -6.79 16.23
CA THR A 179 7.53 -7.43 17.23
C THR A 179 7.86 -6.47 18.38
N GLU A 180 8.12 -7.04 19.56
CA GLU A 180 8.64 -6.33 20.72
C GLU A 180 9.93 -7.01 21.19
N TYR A 181 10.95 -6.22 21.50
CA TYR A 181 12.23 -6.70 22.00
C TYR A 181 12.82 -5.75 23.05
N VAL A 182 13.72 -6.28 23.88
CA VAL A 182 14.32 -5.57 25.01
C VAL A 182 15.83 -5.78 25.05
N ASP A 183 16.55 -4.82 25.63
CA ASP A 183 17.99 -4.93 25.86
C ASP A 183 18.37 -5.50 27.24
N THR A 184 17.40 -6.01 28.03
CA THR A 184 17.57 -6.36 29.44
C THR A 184 17.62 -7.86 29.74
N VAL A 185 17.36 -8.72 28.73
CA VAL A 185 17.37 -10.19 28.92
C VAL A 185 18.61 -10.78 28.32
N PHE A 186 19.26 -11.69 29.09
CA PHE A 186 20.48 -12.36 28.68
C PHE A 186 20.28 -13.86 28.75
N THR A 187 19.96 -14.49 27.66
CA THR A 187 19.88 -15.95 27.54
C THR A 187 21.09 -16.55 26.83
N SER A 188 21.84 -15.74 26.08
CA SER A 188 23.02 -16.19 25.34
C SER A 188 24.32 -16.02 26.16
N THR A 189 25.21 -17.01 26.07
CA THR A 189 26.54 -16.97 26.70
C THR A 189 27.52 -16.05 25.94
N ASN A 190 27.13 -15.45 24.86
CA ASN A 190 27.99 -14.64 24.01
C ASN A 190 28.06 -13.14 24.40
N PHE A 191 27.21 -12.71 25.36
CA PHE A 191 27.06 -11.29 25.76
C PHE A 191 27.89 -10.90 26.99
N THR A 192 29.15 -11.22 27.03
CA THR A 192 29.97 -10.96 28.20
C THR A 192 30.33 -9.47 28.42
N GLN A 193 29.96 -8.58 27.50
CA GLN A 193 30.39 -7.18 27.56
C GLN A 193 29.24 -6.14 27.45
N HIS A 194 28.01 -6.56 27.12
CA HIS A 194 26.88 -5.63 27.03
C HIS A 194 26.38 -5.13 28.39
N THR A 195 26.17 -3.83 28.53
CA THR A 195 25.54 -3.23 29.68
C THR A 195 24.20 -2.61 29.26
N PRO A 196 23.06 -3.21 29.64
CA PRO A 196 21.75 -2.75 29.20
C PRO A 196 21.39 -1.37 29.75
N MET A 197 20.71 -0.56 28.94
CA MET A 197 20.14 0.72 29.38
C MET A 197 18.75 0.57 29.98
N GLY A 198 18.08 -0.54 29.77
CA GLY A 198 16.69 -0.77 30.15
C GLY A 198 15.70 -0.28 29.12
N LEU A 199 15.90 -0.67 27.88
CA LEU A 199 15.06 -0.29 26.75
C LEU A 199 14.11 -1.41 26.36
N MET A 200 12.90 -1.01 25.93
CA MET A 200 11.99 -1.84 25.15
C MET A 200 11.71 -1.14 23.83
N VAL A 201 11.78 -1.89 22.74
CA VAL A 201 11.44 -1.42 21.42
C VAL A 201 10.23 -2.18 20.92
N ARG A 202 9.23 -1.46 20.43
CA ARG A 202 8.10 -2.00 19.67
C ARG A 202 8.31 -1.61 18.22
N GLN A 203 8.27 -2.57 17.34
CA GLN A 203 8.53 -2.38 15.93
C GLN A 203 7.35 -2.91 15.11
N ALA A 204 6.80 -2.06 14.24
CA ALA A 204 5.92 -2.47 13.17
C ALA A 204 6.62 -2.25 11.83
N THR A 205 6.45 -3.17 10.89
CA THR A 205 7.01 -3.05 9.54
C THR A 205 5.90 -3.19 8.53
N HIS A 206 5.96 -2.37 7.46
CA HIS A 206 4.87 -2.21 6.50
C HIS A 206 5.38 -2.27 5.07
N GLN A 207 4.72 -3.05 4.21
CA GLN A 207 4.97 -3.10 2.77
C GLN A 207 3.64 -3.14 1.99
N SER A 208 3.65 -2.60 0.77
CA SER A 208 2.58 -2.67 -0.22
C SER A 208 3.05 -3.27 -1.53
N SER A 209 2.11 -3.80 -2.31
CA SER A 209 2.30 -4.21 -3.70
C SER A 209 1.92 -3.14 -4.72
N ASP A 210 1.37 -2.00 -4.26
CA ASP A 210 0.99 -0.89 -5.14
C ASP A 210 2.24 -0.29 -5.82
N ASN A 211 2.12 0.08 -7.10
CA ASN A 211 3.26 0.54 -7.90
C ASN A 211 4.02 1.71 -7.26
N PHE A 212 3.33 2.67 -6.65
CA PHE A 212 3.94 3.81 -5.97
C PHE A 212 4.61 3.44 -4.63
N ALA A 213 4.37 2.24 -4.09
CA ALA A 213 4.80 1.85 -2.74
C ALA A 213 5.53 0.50 -2.68
N ARG A 214 5.70 -0.20 -3.80
CA ARG A 214 6.30 -1.54 -3.84
C ARG A 214 7.83 -1.54 -3.63
N ASP A 215 8.48 -0.38 -3.83
CA ASP A 215 9.94 -0.24 -3.81
C ASP A 215 10.49 0.15 -2.45
N PHE A 216 9.65 0.12 -1.39
CA PHE A 216 10.10 0.44 -0.04
C PHE A 216 9.39 -0.38 1.04
N VAL A 217 10.04 -0.43 2.21
CA VAL A 217 9.49 -0.98 3.46
C VAL A 217 9.63 0.05 4.56
N ILE A 218 8.54 0.34 5.27
CA ILE A 218 8.54 1.30 6.38
C ILE A 218 8.66 0.55 7.70
N TYR A 219 9.56 1.03 8.56
CA TYR A 219 9.78 0.55 9.93
C TYR A 219 9.33 1.62 10.91
N ASP A 220 8.29 1.36 11.68
CA ASP A 220 7.76 2.26 12.71
C ASP A 220 8.11 1.73 14.10
N LEU A 221 8.89 2.51 14.85
CA LEU A 221 9.43 2.10 16.13
C LEU A 221 8.97 3.02 17.27
N GLU A 222 8.64 2.41 18.40
CA GLU A 222 8.46 3.05 19.69
C GLU A 222 9.52 2.55 20.67
N ILE A 223 10.32 3.45 21.20
CA ILE A 223 11.41 3.14 22.15
C ILE A 223 10.99 3.64 23.53
N GLU A 224 10.89 2.74 24.51
CA GLU A 224 10.48 3.01 25.88
C GLU A 224 11.61 2.71 26.86
N ASN A 225 11.81 3.59 27.84
CA ASN A 225 12.67 3.33 29.00
C ASN A 225 11.89 2.48 30.03
N ILE A 226 12.13 1.18 30.05
CA ILE A 226 11.58 0.25 31.04
C ILE A 226 12.47 0.06 32.26
N GLY A 227 13.64 0.71 32.27
CA GLY A 227 14.60 0.68 33.40
C GLY A 227 14.19 1.57 34.57
N THR A 228 15.14 1.74 35.48
CA THR A 228 14.95 2.58 36.67
C THR A 228 15.74 3.88 36.63
N ASN A 229 16.64 4.02 35.67
CA ASN A 229 17.51 5.17 35.48
C ASN A 229 17.00 6.11 34.41
N ILE A 230 17.30 7.39 34.51
CA ILE A 230 17.09 8.36 33.46
C ILE A 230 18.18 8.15 32.42
N ILE A 231 17.79 8.04 31.15
CA ILE A 231 18.70 8.00 30.02
C ILE A 231 18.72 9.41 29.39
N LYS A 232 19.91 9.92 29.09
CA LYS A 232 20.10 11.26 28.53
C LYS A 232 20.78 11.20 27.18
N GLU A 233 20.55 12.26 26.39
CA GLU A 233 21.20 12.45 25.08
C GLU A 233 21.12 11.18 24.23
N ILE A 234 19.87 10.68 24.03
CA ILE A 234 19.63 9.43 23.32
C ILE A 234 19.71 9.67 21.81
N TYR A 235 20.45 8.80 21.14
CA TYR A 235 20.54 8.73 19.68
C TYR A 235 20.08 7.37 19.20
N THR A 236 19.42 7.34 18.05
CA THR A 236 19.00 6.11 17.36
C THR A 236 19.73 6.04 16.03
N GLY A 237 20.30 4.89 15.69
CA GLY A 237 21.05 4.66 14.48
C GLY A 237 20.54 3.46 13.69
N ILE A 238 20.54 3.57 12.37
CA ILE A 238 20.27 2.53 11.39
C ILE A 238 21.62 2.15 10.80
N PHE A 239 22.14 1.01 11.21
CA PHE A 239 23.42 0.50 10.75
C PHE A 239 23.21 -0.52 9.64
N ASN A 240 23.96 -0.39 8.55
CA ASN A 240 23.96 -1.32 7.42
C ASN A 240 25.38 -1.69 7.02
N ASP A 241 25.63 -2.98 6.90
CA ASP A 241 26.80 -3.62 6.32
C ASP A 241 26.41 -4.04 4.91
N CYS A 242 26.80 -3.24 3.92
CA CYS A 242 26.30 -3.32 2.57
C CYS A 242 27.23 -4.16 1.70
N ASP A 243 26.69 -5.27 1.17
CA ASP A 243 27.34 -6.12 0.16
C ASP A 243 26.41 -6.16 -1.07
N VAL A 244 26.85 -5.65 -2.19
CA VAL A 244 26.06 -5.55 -3.43
C VAL A 244 26.57 -6.50 -4.48
N TYR A 245 25.83 -7.55 -4.79
CA TYR A 245 26.27 -8.53 -5.77
C TYR A 245 25.14 -9.44 -6.27
N TYR A 246 25.36 -10.05 -7.42
CA TYR A 246 24.53 -11.15 -7.92
C TYR A 246 24.92 -12.47 -7.28
N GLN A 247 24.03 -13.12 -6.53
CA GLN A 247 24.32 -14.31 -5.71
C GLN A 247 24.88 -15.52 -6.46
N PHE A 248 24.58 -15.66 -7.75
CA PHE A 248 25.12 -16.74 -8.56
C PHE A 248 26.34 -16.31 -9.38
N ALA A 249 26.97 -15.19 -9.09
CA ALA A 249 28.21 -14.77 -9.74
C ALA A 249 29.28 -15.86 -9.56
N THR A 250 29.86 -16.31 -10.68
CA THR A 250 30.91 -17.30 -10.72
C THR A 250 32.25 -16.58 -10.77
N GLY A 251 32.75 -16.13 -9.66
CA GLY A 251 34.01 -15.39 -9.58
C GLY A 251 34.76 -15.65 -8.27
N ASN A 252 35.72 -14.78 -7.99
CA ASN A 252 36.39 -14.73 -6.72
C ASN A 252 35.38 -14.23 -5.68
N THR A 253 35.24 -14.90 -4.57
CA THR A 253 34.30 -14.48 -3.50
C THR A 253 34.63 -13.09 -2.90
N GLN A 254 35.79 -12.54 -3.19
CA GLN A 254 36.22 -11.22 -2.76
C GLN A 254 35.63 -10.08 -3.64
N ASP A 255 35.20 -10.38 -4.85
CA ASP A 255 34.57 -9.38 -5.75
C ASP A 255 33.09 -9.14 -5.37
N ARG A 256 32.59 -9.77 -4.29
CA ARG A 256 31.21 -9.63 -3.81
C ARG A 256 31.00 -8.52 -2.78
N PHE A 257 32.05 -7.97 -2.24
CA PHE A 257 32.02 -6.97 -1.17
C PHE A 257 33.18 -5.98 -1.20
N ASN A 258 34.03 -6.03 -2.25
CA ASN A 258 35.20 -5.14 -2.32
C ASN A 258 35.07 -4.04 -3.37
N ASP A 259 33.92 -3.88 -3.95
CA ASP A 259 33.59 -2.87 -4.96
C ASP A 259 32.35 -2.04 -4.63
N ASP A 260 31.87 -2.13 -3.40
CA ASP A 260 30.72 -1.36 -2.93
C ASP A 260 31.06 0.08 -2.61
N ILE A 261 30.08 0.94 -2.84
CA ILE A 261 30.15 2.36 -2.54
C ILE A 261 28.96 2.82 -1.69
N SER A 262 29.19 3.82 -0.85
CA SER A 262 28.12 4.45 -0.08
C SER A 262 28.15 5.96 -0.21
N GLY A 263 26.99 6.59 -0.02
CA GLY A 263 26.85 8.01 -0.11
C GLY A 263 25.62 8.57 0.61
N PHE A 264 25.42 9.87 0.47
CA PHE A 264 24.36 10.57 1.13
C PHE A 264 23.69 11.56 0.18
N LEU A 265 22.37 11.47 0.06
CA LEU A 265 21.53 12.33 -0.77
C LEU A 265 20.66 13.20 0.13
N PRO A 266 21.13 14.40 0.53
CA PRO A 266 20.41 15.22 1.49
C PRO A 266 19.21 15.95 0.92
N TYR A 267 19.26 16.33 -0.36
CA TYR A 267 18.27 17.16 -1.03
C TYR A 267 17.99 16.67 -2.43
N TRP A 268 16.74 16.80 -2.87
CA TRP A 268 16.32 16.50 -4.24
C TRP A 268 15.18 17.42 -4.68
N PRO A 269 15.07 17.79 -5.97
CA PRO A 269 13.88 18.47 -6.48
C PRO A 269 12.62 17.67 -6.21
N ASN A 270 11.56 18.34 -5.74
CA ASN A 270 10.28 17.66 -5.49
C ASN A 270 9.75 17.06 -6.79
N PRO A 271 9.30 15.80 -6.82
CA PRO A 271 8.86 15.14 -8.04
C PRO A 271 7.61 15.79 -8.67
N ILE A 272 6.78 16.45 -7.85
CA ILE A 272 5.56 17.12 -8.29
C ILE A 272 5.80 18.60 -8.63
N ASP A 273 6.64 19.28 -7.85
CA ASP A 273 7.02 20.67 -8.07
C ASP A 273 8.54 20.81 -8.08
N PRO A 274 9.20 20.61 -9.24
CA PRO A 274 10.66 20.69 -9.32
C PRO A 274 11.24 22.07 -9.01
N THR A 275 10.41 23.11 -8.85
CA THR A 275 10.86 24.43 -8.38
C THR A 275 11.13 24.45 -6.88
N TYR A 276 10.63 23.46 -6.16
CA TYR A 276 10.88 23.23 -4.74
C TYR A 276 11.90 22.10 -4.56
N THR A 277 12.74 22.21 -3.54
CA THR A 277 13.73 21.20 -3.20
C THR A 277 13.40 20.59 -1.85
N ASP A 278 13.14 19.28 -1.84
CA ASP A 278 12.87 18.51 -0.63
C ASP A 278 14.15 18.19 0.13
N THR A 279 14.02 18.14 1.44
CA THR A 279 15.03 17.59 2.33
C THR A 279 14.77 16.11 2.51
N LEU A 280 15.54 15.26 1.82
CA LEU A 280 15.34 13.82 1.84
C LEU A 280 16.18 13.10 2.90
N LEU A 281 17.45 13.49 3.06
CA LEU A 281 18.42 12.90 4.00
C LEU A 281 18.54 11.38 3.82
N VAL A 282 18.66 10.91 2.59
CA VAL A 282 18.78 9.49 2.24
C VAL A 282 20.25 9.07 2.29
N ALA A 283 20.59 8.09 3.11
CA ALA A 283 21.81 7.30 2.98
C ALA A 283 21.58 6.22 1.93
N TRP A 284 22.60 5.89 1.14
CA TRP A 284 22.49 4.88 0.10
C TRP A 284 23.77 4.07 -0.06
N ALA A 285 23.66 2.86 -0.61
CA ALA A 285 24.76 2.02 -1.05
C ALA A 285 24.41 1.36 -2.40
N GLY A 286 25.43 1.07 -3.18
CA GLY A 286 25.33 0.43 -4.47
C GLY A 286 26.68 -0.15 -4.90
N ASP A 287 26.68 -0.94 -5.95
CA ASP A 287 27.90 -1.39 -6.63
C ASP A 287 28.64 -0.21 -7.25
N ASN A 288 29.95 -0.33 -7.45
CA ASN A 288 30.75 0.79 -7.94
C ASN A 288 30.55 1.09 -9.44
N ASP A 289 30.23 0.09 -10.29
CA ASP A 289 30.04 0.27 -11.72
C ASP A 289 28.78 -0.42 -12.28
N GLY A 290 28.06 -1.18 -11.43
CA GLY A 290 26.85 -1.91 -11.79
C GLY A 290 27.12 -3.23 -12.51
N ASP A 291 28.31 -3.80 -12.44
CA ASP A 291 28.69 -5.10 -13.03
C ASP A 291 28.43 -5.20 -14.55
N PRO A 292 28.95 -4.31 -15.39
CA PRO A 292 28.77 -4.44 -16.84
C PRO A 292 29.57 -5.60 -17.42
N ASP A 293 29.02 -6.30 -18.38
CA ASP A 293 29.71 -7.33 -19.16
C ASP A 293 29.67 -7.00 -20.66
N GLY A 294 30.87 -6.95 -21.29
CA GLY A 294 30.99 -6.69 -22.70
C GLY A 294 30.42 -5.34 -23.18
N GLY A 295 30.38 -4.33 -22.30
CA GLY A 295 29.85 -3.00 -22.60
C GLY A 295 28.31 -2.94 -22.58
N GLN A 296 27.68 -3.85 -21.87
CA GLN A 296 26.23 -3.88 -21.63
C GLN A 296 25.96 -4.30 -20.20
N PHE A 297 24.75 -4.00 -19.72
CA PHE A 297 24.26 -4.53 -18.44
C PHE A 297 23.46 -5.82 -18.67
N PRO A 298 24.01 -7.01 -18.35
CA PRO A 298 23.24 -8.24 -18.33
C PRO A 298 22.24 -8.25 -17.17
N ARG A 299 21.33 -9.25 -17.16
CA ARG A 299 20.33 -9.40 -16.09
C ARG A 299 20.94 -9.53 -14.68
N ALA A 300 22.19 -9.93 -14.59
CA ALA A 300 22.90 -10.12 -13.33
C ALA A 300 23.62 -8.84 -12.84
N SER A 301 23.49 -7.73 -13.55
CA SER A 301 24.14 -6.46 -13.21
C SER A 301 23.45 -5.79 -12.03
N ALA A 302 24.22 -5.39 -11.04
CA ALA A 302 23.78 -4.69 -9.83
C ALA A 302 23.66 -3.18 -10.09
N ARG A 303 22.79 -2.77 -11.03
CA ARG A 303 22.67 -1.37 -11.48
C ARG A 303 21.95 -0.44 -10.53
N GLY A 304 21.24 -0.99 -9.55
CA GLY A 304 20.41 -0.26 -8.63
C GLY A 304 21.14 0.28 -7.40
N ALA A 305 20.37 0.75 -6.46
CA ALA A 305 20.87 1.11 -5.12
C ALA A 305 19.87 0.72 -4.04
N PHE A 306 20.41 0.50 -2.86
CA PHE A 306 19.67 0.42 -1.61
C PHE A 306 19.81 1.74 -0.86
N GLY A 307 18.68 2.35 -0.47
CA GLY A 307 18.63 3.56 0.32
C GLY A 307 17.92 3.36 1.65
N TRP A 308 18.20 4.27 2.61
CA TRP A 308 17.43 4.35 3.85
C TRP A 308 17.38 5.77 4.37
N ARG A 309 16.21 6.14 4.94
CA ARG A 309 15.98 7.48 5.47
C ARG A 309 15.04 7.46 6.67
N PHE A 310 15.13 8.47 7.52
CA PHE A 310 14.12 8.74 8.54
C PHE A 310 12.89 9.42 7.91
N LEU A 311 11.71 8.97 8.33
CA LEU A 311 10.41 9.56 7.98
C LEU A 311 9.85 10.37 9.16
N ARG A 312 10.07 9.90 10.38
CA ARG A 312 9.68 10.59 11.62
C ARG A 312 10.85 10.64 12.58
N LEU A 313 11.08 11.83 13.13
CA LEU A 313 12.12 12.09 14.11
C LEU A 313 11.52 12.70 15.37
N PRO A 314 12.11 12.47 16.55
CA PRO A 314 11.82 13.24 17.76
C PRO A 314 12.05 14.73 17.55
N GLU A 315 11.25 15.58 18.21
CA GLU A 315 11.36 17.03 18.11
C GLU A 315 12.78 17.53 18.43
N GLY A 316 13.36 18.31 17.52
CA GLY A 316 14.69 18.88 17.67
C GLY A 316 15.87 17.93 17.38
N ALA A 317 15.59 16.69 16.97
CA ALA A 317 16.64 15.75 16.60
C ALA A 317 17.34 16.19 15.30
N GLY A 318 18.67 16.12 15.27
CA GLY A 318 19.47 16.25 14.07
C GLY A 318 19.81 14.89 13.46
N VAL A 319 20.20 14.86 12.18
CA VAL A 319 20.60 13.65 11.47
C VAL A 319 22.10 13.66 11.19
N SER A 320 22.77 12.56 11.50
CA SER A 320 24.17 12.29 11.15
C SER A 320 24.26 11.13 10.18
N PHE A 321 25.17 11.24 9.22
CA PHE A 321 25.53 10.17 8.31
C PHE A 321 27.02 9.93 8.37
N ASN A 322 27.43 8.68 8.61
CA ASN A 322 28.81 8.26 8.64
C ASN A 322 28.98 6.96 7.87
N TRP A 323 30.08 6.81 7.15
CA TRP A 323 30.45 5.58 6.50
C TRP A 323 31.90 5.19 6.81
N TRP A 324 32.23 3.93 6.70
CA TRP A 324 33.58 3.38 6.84
C TRP A 324 33.73 2.06 6.10
N THR A 325 34.95 1.72 5.76
CA THR A 325 35.30 0.44 5.17
C THR A 325 35.95 -0.46 6.22
N SER A 326 35.73 -1.76 6.14
CA SER A 326 36.28 -2.74 7.08
C SER A 326 36.73 -4.02 6.36
N ASN A 327 37.93 -4.01 5.79
CA ASN A 327 38.49 -5.10 5.01
C ASN A 327 39.48 -5.98 5.79
N ALA A 328 39.43 -5.98 7.12
CA ALA A 328 40.40 -6.66 7.99
C ALA A 328 41.85 -6.20 7.75
N SER A 329 42.06 -5.06 7.12
CA SER A 329 43.38 -4.46 6.84
C SER A 329 43.45 -3.07 7.46
N ALA A 330 44.32 -2.87 8.44
CA ALA A 330 44.50 -1.57 9.12
C ALA A 330 44.85 -0.40 8.18
N ILE A 331 45.22 -0.66 6.93
CA ILE A 331 45.53 0.32 5.92
C ILE A 331 44.30 0.76 5.14
N LEU A 332 43.40 -0.20 4.87
CA LEU A 332 42.19 0.00 4.08
C LEU A 332 40.98 0.36 4.96
N ASP A 333 41.01 -0.04 6.24
CA ASP A 333 40.00 0.39 7.20
C ASP A 333 40.03 1.89 7.38
N TRP A 334 39.03 2.56 6.87
CA TRP A 334 38.97 4.01 6.80
C TRP A 334 37.52 4.51 6.91
N GLY A 335 37.37 5.69 7.46
CA GLY A 335 36.15 6.49 7.39
C GLY A 335 36.48 7.97 7.49
N PRO A 336 35.66 8.85 6.89
CA PRO A 336 35.82 10.30 6.97
C PRO A 336 35.87 10.80 8.41
N ARG A 337 36.73 11.81 8.70
CA ARG A 337 36.84 12.40 10.02
C ARG A 337 37.28 13.81 9.95
N ARG A 338 36.89 14.62 10.91
CA ARG A 338 37.37 15.96 11.07
C ARG A 338 38.85 15.96 11.50
N ALA A 339 39.62 16.90 10.98
CA ALA A 339 41.04 17.06 11.34
C ALA A 339 41.24 17.36 12.85
N THR A 340 40.23 17.91 13.52
CA THR A 340 40.20 18.22 14.95
C THR A 340 39.83 17.05 15.81
N ASP A 341 39.37 15.93 15.24
CA ASP A 341 39.05 14.74 16.03
C ASP A 341 40.31 14.06 16.54
N LEU A 342 40.44 14.04 17.84
CA LEU A 342 41.59 13.44 18.55
C LEU A 342 41.31 11.99 18.97
N ARG A 343 40.12 11.50 18.82
CA ARG A 343 39.79 10.14 19.20
C ARG A 343 40.42 9.14 18.25
N ARG A 344 40.93 8.08 18.80
CA ARG A 344 41.49 6.95 18.03
C ARG A 344 40.51 5.78 18.12
N LEU A 345 40.11 5.29 16.97
CA LEU A 345 39.47 3.99 16.94
C LEU A 345 40.55 2.95 17.21
N THR A 346 40.25 2.01 18.07
CA THR A 346 41.26 1.07 18.60
C THR A 346 41.21 -0.29 17.99
N HIS A 347 40.18 -0.53 17.16
CA HIS A 347 39.94 -1.83 16.57
C HIS A 347 39.52 -1.67 15.09
N GLY A 348 39.83 -2.63 14.23
CA GLY A 348 39.48 -2.58 12.82
C GLY A 348 40.16 -1.44 12.03
N GLY A 349 41.21 -0.81 12.53
CA GLY A 349 41.88 0.28 11.84
C GLY A 349 41.36 1.67 12.18
N GLN A 350 41.24 2.58 11.18
CA GLN A 350 40.89 3.99 11.40
C GLN A 350 39.38 4.26 11.25
N GLY A 351 38.60 3.33 10.66
CA GLY A 351 37.19 3.51 10.33
C GLY A 351 36.22 2.87 11.31
N THR A 352 36.48 1.65 11.75
CA THR A 352 35.54 0.80 12.46
C THR A 352 35.35 1.15 13.94
N PRO A 353 34.12 1.43 14.43
CA PRO A 353 33.81 1.62 15.83
C PRO A 353 33.74 0.25 16.55
N SER A 354 34.39 0.11 17.74
CA SER A 354 34.49 -1.18 18.42
C SER A 354 33.92 -1.22 19.84
N ARG A 355 33.44 -0.12 20.38
CA ARG A 355 32.93 0.00 21.76
C ARG A 355 31.84 1.05 21.86
N ASP A 356 31.02 0.99 22.88
CA ASP A 356 29.93 1.93 23.17
C ASP A 356 30.29 3.39 22.93
N LEU A 357 31.43 3.82 23.52
CA LEU A 357 31.86 5.20 23.38
C LEU A 357 32.18 5.60 21.92
N GLN A 358 32.69 4.67 21.12
CA GLN A 358 33.00 4.91 19.71
C GLN A 358 31.73 4.88 18.86
N LYS A 359 30.85 3.87 19.06
CA LYS A 359 29.54 3.77 18.42
C LYS A 359 28.70 5.01 18.72
N TYR A 360 28.64 5.40 19.99
CA TYR A 360 27.91 6.60 20.43
C TYR A 360 28.47 7.88 19.77
N TRP A 361 29.78 7.96 19.60
CA TRP A 361 30.37 9.11 18.92
C TRP A 361 29.94 9.18 17.46
N PHE A 362 29.90 8.07 16.73
CA PHE A 362 29.40 8.05 15.37
C PHE A 362 27.93 8.46 15.28
N MET A 363 27.13 8.02 16.25
CA MET A 363 25.72 8.41 16.31
C MET A 363 25.50 9.90 16.64
N SER A 364 26.41 10.52 17.40
CA SER A 364 26.21 11.84 18.03
C SER A 364 27.09 12.94 17.50
N ASN A 365 27.95 12.69 16.52
CA ASN A 365 28.92 13.65 16.02
C ASN A 365 28.30 14.81 15.20
N GLY A 366 27.06 14.66 14.74
CA GLY A 366 26.37 15.70 13.94
C GLY A 366 26.98 15.90 12.56
N GLU A 367 27.78 14.96 12.07
CA GLU A 367 28.47 15.06 10.79
C GLU A 367 27.64 14.38 9.68
N GLN A 368 27.69 14.94 8.51
CA GLN A 368 27.25 14.31 7.27
C GLN A 368 28.49 14.12 6.42
N ASP A 369 28.94 12.90 6.32
CA ASP A 369 30.15 12.56 5.59
C ASP A 369 29.98 12.82 4.08
N TYR A 370 31.04 13.17 3.41
CA TYR A 370 31.06 13.16 1.95
C TYR A 370 30.93 11.70 1.45
N GLY A 371 30.30 11.49 0.30
CA GLY A 371 30.13 10.14 -0.26
C GLY A 371 31.47 9.48 -0.59
N GLN A 372 31.53 8.15 -0.49
CA GLN A 372 32.76 7.34 -0.64
C GLN A 372 33.50 7.61 -1.95
N LEU A 373 32.79 7.81 -3.05
CA LEU A 373 33.33 8.20 -4.36
C LEU A 373 34.24 9.45 -4.34
N TYR A 374 34.08 10.31 -3.33
CA TYR A 374 34.87 11.54 -3.19
C TYR A 374 36.08 11.36 -2.28
N SER A 375 36.44 10.14 -1.85
CA SER A 375 37.61 9.92 -0.99
C SER A 375 38.92 10.35 -1.62
N ALA A 376 39.00 10.30 -2.95
CA ALA A 376 40.18 10.80 -3.69
C ALA A 376 40.25 12.33 -3.80
N VAL A 377 39.17 13.05 -3.41
CA VAL A 377 39.13 14.51 -3.42
C VAL A 377 39.71 15.05 -2.13
N ASN A 378 40.61 16.04 -2.24
CA ASN A 378 41.20 16.66 -1.05
C ASN A 378 40.24 17.66 -0.40
N PHE A 379 39.58 17.26 0.66
CA PHE A 379 38.69 18.09 1.48
C PHE A 379 39.35 18.71 2.73
N SER A 380 40.69 18.72 2.81
CA SER A 380 41.38 19.29 3.98
C SER A 380 41.07 20.77 4.25
N SER A 381 40.79 21.54 3.21
CA SER A 381 40.33 22.94 3.34
C SER A 381 38.93 23.05 3.96
N GLN A 382 38.15 22.00 3.95
CA GLN A 382 36.82 21.88 4.58
C GLN A 382 36.89 21.26 5.98
N GLY A 383 38.12 21.00 6.47
CA GLY A 383 38.37 20.46 7.80
C GLY A 383 38.34 18.93 7.90
N TRP A 384 38.30 18.22 6.79
CA TRP A 384 38.39 16.76 6.77
C TRP A 384 39.84 16.28 6.78
N LYS A 385 40.09 15.15 7.42
CA LYS A 385 41.38 14.48 7.41
C LYS A 385 41.52 13.66 6.14
N PRO A 386 42.57 13.83 5.34
CA PRO A 386 42.75 13.02 4.15
C PRO A 386 43.10 11.56 4.48
N PRO A 387 42.82 10.61 3.58
CA PRO A 387 43.35 9.25 3.66
C PRO A 387 44.88 9.20 3.71
N LEU A 388 45.43 8.05 4.14
CA LEU A 388 46.89 7.95 4.42
C LEU A 388 47.78 8.15 3.22
N THR A 389 47.35 7.70 2.04
CA THR A 389 48.09 7.85 0.76
C THR A 389 47.08 8.04 -0.38
N GLU A 390 47.59 8.55 -1.51
CA GLU A 390 46.80 8.68 -2.74
C GLU A 390 46.25 7.32 -3.23
N ALA A 391 47.02 6.24 -3.13
CA ALA A 391 46.57 4.89 -3.49
C ALA A 391 45.41 4.38 -2.61
N VAL A 392 45.47 4.68 -1.29
CA VAL A 392 44.36 4.34 -0.37
C VAL A 392 43.13 5.18 -0.69
N ALA A 393 43.32 6.45 -0.97
CA ALA A 393 42.25 7.35 -1.35
C ALA A 393 41.52 6.89 -2.62
N CYS A 394 42.30 6.41 -3.60
CA CYS A 394 41.81 5.88 -4.85
C CYS A 394 40.99 4.59 -4.63
N ASN A 395 41.56 3.65 -3.89
CA ASN A 395 40.87 2.38 -3.59
C ASN A 395 39.56 2.60 -2.84
N LEU A 396 39.52 3.56 -1.89
CA LEU A 396 38.29 3.91 -1.16
C LEU A 396 37.23 4.50 -2.11
N ALA A 397 37.66 5.32 -3.04
CA ALA A 397 36.76 5.96 -3.99
C ALA A 397 36.26 5.00 -5.08
N ASP A 398 37.03 3.97 -5.41
CA ASP A 398 36.71 2.93 -6.39
C ASP A 398 35.77 1.83 -5.84
N GLY A 399 35.55 1.81 -4.55
CA GLY A 399 34.69 0.83 -3.86
C GLY A 399 35.50 -0.10 -2.94
N LEU A 400 34.93 -0.44 -1.82
CA LEU A 400 35.45 -1.42 -0.85
C LEU A 400 34.29 -1.93 0.00
N ASP A 401 34.53 -2.98 0.79
CA ASP A 401 33.59 -3.49 1.81
C ASP A 401 33.13 -2.34 2.74
N THR A 402 31.94 -1.77 2.44
CA THR A 402 31.45 -0.52 3.02
C THR A 402 30.36 -0.73 4.04
N ARG A 403 30.45 0.03 5.10
CA ARG A 403 29.42 0.12 6.14
C ARG A 403 28.97 1.53 6.35
N ALA A 404 27.69 1.71 6.62
CA ALA A 404 27.17 3.04 6.85
C ALA A 404 26.17 3.08 8.02
N LEU A 405 26.17 4.23 8.70
CA LEU A 405 25.30 4.51 9.82
C LEU A 405 24.58 5.83 9.59
N LEU A 406 23.26 5.78 9.50
CA LEU A 406 22.39 6.95 9.56
C LEU A 406 21.81 7.04 10.97
N SER A 407 22.02 8.14 11.67
CA SER A 407 21.59 8.30 13.05
C SER A 407 20.88 9.61 13.30
N ALA A 408 20.00 9.62 14.32
CA ALA A 408 19.22 10.78 14.70
C ALA A 408 19.17 10.96 16.21
N GLY A 409 19.18 12.24 16.65
CA GLY A 409 19.14 12.64 18.04
C GLY A 409 19.66 14.06 18.25
N PRO A 410 19.79 14.50 19.52
CA PRO A 410 19.46 13.74 20.74
C PRO A 410 17.99 13.85 21.12
N VAL A 411 17.44 12.79 21.73
CA VAL A 411 16.35 12.93 22.70
C VAL A 411 17.01 13.31 24.02
N ASN A 412 16.70 14.50 24.52
CA ASN A 412 17.47 15.08 25.63
C ASN A 412 17.42 14.24 26.92
N GLU A 413 16.24 13.70 27.27
CA GLU A 413 16.03 12.92 28.48
C GLU A 413 14.84 11.97 28.28
N LEU A 414 14.99 10.73 28.70
CA LEU A 414 13.95 9.71 28.72
C LEU A 414 13.88 9.08 30.13
N ARG A 415 12.81 9.44 30.87
CA ARG A 415 12.59 8.95 32.21
C ARG A 415 12.00 7.55 32.19
N PRO A 416 12.11 6.79 33.29
CA PRO A 416 11.42 5.52 33.44
C PRO A 416 9.94 5.62 33.07
N GLY A 417 9.48 4.78 32.14
CA GLY A 417 8.12 4.76 31.60
C GLY A 417 7.82 5.78 30.51
N GLU A 418 8.77 6.67 30.17
CA GLU A 418 8.64 7.56 29.01
C GLU A 418 9.08 6.85 27.73
N LYS A 419 8.52 7.30 26.59
CA LYS A 419 8.77 6.73 25.28
C LYS A 419 8.81 7.79 24.20
N PHE A 420 9.46 7.49 23.10
CA PHE A 420 9.45 8.29 21.90
C PHE A 420 9.33 7.38 20.66
N ALA A 421 8.87 7.97 19.57
CA ALA A 421 8.73 7.27 18.31
C ALA A 421 9.77 7.75 17.29
N ILE A 422 10.20 6.83 16.44
CA ILE A 422 11.03 7.08 15.28
C ILE A 422 10.60 6.15 14.15
N THR A 423 10.56 6.67 12.93
CA THR A 423 10.17 5.88 11.77
C THR A 423 11.19 6.07 10.66
N PHE A 424 11.55 4.99 9.98
CA PHE A 424 12.44 5.02 8.83
C PHE A 424 11.93 4.11 7.71
N ALA A 425 12.42 4.31 6.50
CA ALA A 425 12.15 3.44 5.37
C ALA A 425 13.44 2.89 4.77
N PHE A 426 13.36 1.64 4.29
CA PHE A 426 14.29 1.05 3.33
C PHE A 426 13.72 1.24 1.94
N LEU A 427 14.57 1.58 0.98
CA LEU A 427 14.23 2.01 -0.37
C LEU A 427 15.03 1.22 -1.38
N GLY A 428 14.39 0.67 -2.40
CA GLY A 428 15.05 0.20 -3.62
C GLY A 428 15.14 1.33 -4.64
N SER A 429 16.06 1.22 -5.56
CA SER A 429 16.16 2.09 -6.72
C SER A 429 16.71 1.31 -7.90
N ASP A 430 16.08 1.45 -9.06
CA ASP A 430 16.44 0.67 -10.25
C ASP A 430 17.80 1.07 -10.80
N ASP A 431 17.91 2.09 -11.55
CA ASP A 431 19.04 2.35 -12.42
C ASP A 431 19.89 3.55 -11.99
N ILE A 432 20.70 3.42 -10.91
CA ILE A 432 21.72 4.43 -10.65
C ILE A 432 22.83 4.40 -11.70
N HIS A 433 23.14 3.23 -12.24
CA HIS A 433 24.07 3.05 -13.36
C HIS A 433 23.30 2.94 -14.68
N ARG A 434 23.36 4.00 -15.49
CA ARG A 434 22.71 4.05 -16.82
C ARG A 434 23.62 3.70 -17.97
N TYR A 435 24.92 3.88 -17.78
CA TYR A 435 25.93 3.77 -18.84
C TYR A 435 26.95 2.69 -18.49
N PRO A 436 26.98 1.58 -19.20
CA PRO A 436 27.90 0.47 -18.92
C PRO A 436 29.38 0.78 -19.22
N ASP A 437 29.68 1.89 -19.86
CA ASP A 437 31.02 2.42 -20.14
C ASP A 437 31.39 3.62 -19.24
N ASN A 438 30.58 3.88 -18.21
CA ASN A 438 30.87 4.90 -17.22
C ASN A 438 31.96 4.38 -16.26
N ALA A 439 33.24 4.57 -16.63
CA ALA A 439 34.35 4.13 -15.81
C ALA A 439 34.71 5.17 -14.75
N PHE A 440 34.98 4.72 -13.53
CA PHE A 440 35.45 5.53 -12.46
C PHE A 440 36.88 6.05 -12.77
N ASP A 441 37.13 7.36 -12.60
CA ASP A 441 38.45 7.98 -12.65
C ASP A 441 38.83 8.54 -11.27
N CYS A 442 39.81 7.95 -10.67
CA CYS A 442 40.35 8.30 -9.36
C CYS A 442 40.84 9.77 -9.27
N VAL A 443 41.25 10.36 -10.40
CA VAL A 443 41.77 11.74 -10.44
C VAL A 443 40.62 12.76 -10.45
N ASP A 444 39.51 12.44 -11.11
CA ASP A 444 38.30 13.26 -11.16
C ASP A 444 37.04 12.40 -11.10
N PRO A 445 36.51 12.12 -9.91
CA PRO A 445 35.28 11.35 -9.75
C PRO A 445 34.04 12.11 -10.24
N THR A 446 34.13 13.40 -10.52
CA THR A 446 32.98 14.27 -10.78
C THR A 446 32.21 13.82 -12.02
N GLN A 447 32.93 13.43 -13.09
CA GLN A 447 32.26 12.96 -14.32
C GLN A 447 31.49 11.66 -14.05
N PHE A 448 32.09 10.74 -13.32
CA PHE A 448 31.46 9.48 -12.95
C PHE A 448 30.17 9.72 -12.16
N VAL A 449 30.24 10.54 -11.11
CA VAL A 449 29.09 10.88 -10.26
C VAL A 449 27.99 11.58 -11.05
N ASN A 450 28.33 12.48 -11.99
CA ASN A 450 27.34 13.18 -12.81
C ASN A 450 26.57 12.25 -13.75
N ASN A 451 27.08 11.05 -14.01
CA ASN A 451 26.45 10.04 -14.83
C ASN A 451 25.59 9.07 -13.99
N LEU A 452 25.68 9.11 -12.68
CA LEU A 452 24.79 8.36 -11.79
C LEU A 452 23.41 9.02 -11.77
N ASN A 453 22.38 8.19 -11.65
CA ASN A 453 21.00 8.64 -11.64
C ASN A 453 20.31 8.29 -10.32
N PHE A 454 20.03 9.30 -9.52
CA PHE A 454 19.32 9.12 -8.24
C PHE A 454 17.83 9.51 -8.29
N SER A 455 17.28 9.75 -9.49
CA SER A 455 15.89 10.23 -9.62
C SER A 455 14.88 9.23 -9.07
N ASP A 456 15.12 7.94 -9.31
CA ASP A 456 14.25 6.86 -8.84
C ASP A 456 14.36 6.68 -7.32
N LEU A 457 15.57 6.65 -6.77
CA LEU A 457 15.78 6.63 -5.32
C LEU A 457 15.10 7.82 -4.60
N ALA A 458 15.21 9.00 -5.17
CA ALA A 458 14.60 10.21 -4.61
C ALA A 458 13.07 10.15 -4.69
N LYS A 459 12.51 9.65 -5.78
CA LYS A 459 11.08 9.43 -5.97
C LYS A 459 10.54 8.44 -4.93
N ASN A 460 11.20 7.28 -4.75
CA ASN A 460 10.79 6.27 -3.78
C ASN A 460 10.94 6.79 -2.33
N ALA A 461 11.96 7.59 -2.06
CA ALA A 461 12.10 8.29 -0.78
C ALA A 461 10.96 9.28 -0.52
N TRP A 462 10.52 10.00 -1.54
CA TRP A 462 9.39 10.92 -1.44
C TRP A 462 8.08 10.16 -1.22
N TRP A 463 7.82 9.09 -1.98
CA TRP A 463 6.64 8.23 -1.81
C TRP A 463 6.57 7.60 -0.43
N ALA A 464 7.70 7.11 0.11
CA ALA A 464 7.73 6.57 1.46
C ALA A 464 7.31 7.62 2.50
N GLY A 465 7.72 8.88 2.33
CA GLY A 465 7.28 10.00 3.16
C GLY A 465 5.79 10.28 3.03
N PHE A 466 5.28 10.31 1.81
CA PHE A 466 3.87 10.55 1.54
C PHE A 466 2.97 9.44 2.11
N VAL A 467 3.33 8.17 1.89
CA VAL A 467 2.55 7.02 2.38
C VAL A 467 2.56 6.95 3.91
N PHE A 468 3.69 7.30 4.51
CA PHE A 468 3.81 7.34 5.96
C PHE A 468 2.88 8.39 6.57
N ASP A 469 2.88 9.61 6.05
CA ASP A 469 2.20 10.78 6.60
C ASP A 469 1.70 11.66 5.44
N ASN A 470 0.41 11.51 5.09
CA ASN A 470 -0.16 12.12 3.90
C ASN A 470 -0.18 13.65 3.98
N PHE A 471 0.32 14.31 2.96
CA PHE A 471 0.40 15.77 2.91
C PHE A 471 -0.98 16.42 2.93
N GLY A 472 -1.17 17.37 3.87
CA GLY A 472 -2.41 18.10 4.01
C GLY A 472 -3.55 17.35 4.71
N VAL A 473 -3.25 16.25 5.37
CA VAL A 473 -4.19 15.48 6.20
C VAL A 473 -3.93 15.78 7.67
N ASP A 474 -4.99 16.10 8.41
CA ASP A 474 -4.99 16.24 9.89
C ASP A 474 -5.50 14.92 10.46
N SER A 475 -4.57 14.01 10.76
CA SER A 475 -4.87 12.63 11.13
C SER A 475 -5.27 12.49 12.59
N ASP A 476 -4.79 13.38 13.47
CA ASP A 476 -5.11 13.38 14.90
C ASP A 476 -6.22 14.35 15.30
N GLY A 477 -6.71 15.17 14.36
CA GLY A 477 -7.81 16.10 14.58
C GLY A 477 -7.45 17.33 15.41
N ASN A 478 -6.16 17.69 15.49
CA ASN A 478 -5.68 18.82 16.27
C ASN A 478 -5.78 20.18 15.54
N GLY A 479 -6.13 20.17 14.26
CA GLY A 479 -6.24 21.36 13.40
C GLY A 479 -4.96 21.73 12.66
N TYR A 480 -3.90 20.91 12.72
CA TYR A 480 -2.67 21.04 11.97
C TYR A 480 -2.56 19.92 10.92
N ALA A 481 -2.50 20.26 9.66
CA ALA A 481 -2.44 19.33 8.54
C ALA A 481 -1.07 19.35 7.81
N GLY A 482 -0.03 19.72 8.52
CA GLY A 482 1.32 19.74 7.98
C GLY A 482 1.80 21.12 7.51
N LEU A 483 3.01 21.16 6.98
CA LEU A 483 3.63 22.36 6.45
C LEU A 483 3.04 22.71 5.09
N HIS A 484 2.59 23.94 4.93
CA HIS A 484 1.98 24.42 3.70
C HIS A 484 2.46 25.83 3.32
N TYR A 485 2.38 26.13 2.04
CA TYR A 485 2.58 27.48 1.52
C TYR A 485 1.33 27.91 0.77
N PRO A 486 0.74 29.08 1.09
CA PRO A 486 -0.34 29.65 0.30
C PRO A 486 0.25 30.11 -1.05
N ILE A 487 -0.21 29.51 -2.14
CA ILE A 487 -0.04 30.09 -3.47
C ILE A 487 -1.06 31.23 -3.55
N THR A 488 -0.73 32.31 -4.28
CA THR A 488 -1.62 33.48 -4.46
C THR A 488 -2.93 33.03 -5.12
N GLY A 489 -3.95 32.75 -4.30
CA GLY A 489 -5.24 32.18 -4.70
C GLY A 489 -5.78 31.26 -3.61
N PRO A 490 -6.85 30.53 -3.90
CA PRO A 490 -7.41 29.55 -2.98
C PRO A 490 -6.53 28.30 -2.80
N ASP A 491 -5.49 28.15 -3.61
CA ASP A 491 -4.69 26.93 -3.65
C ASP A 491 -3.62 26.97 -2.56
N THR A 492 -3.65 25.98 -1.71
CA THR A 492 -2.64 25.73 -0.67
C THR A 492 -1.88 24.46 -1.05
N VAL A 493 -0.56 24.56 -1.09
CA VAL A 493 0.30 23.40 -1.37
C VAL A 493 0.89 22.93 -0.07
N PHE A 494 0.68 21.67 0.23
CA PHE A 494 1.25 21.00 1.38
C PHE A 494 2.51 20.22 0.95
N TYR A 495 3.55 20.27 1.78
CA TYR A 495 4.83 19.59 1.56
C TYR A 495 5.11 18.52 2.61
N THR A 496 4.42 18.57 3.74
CA THR A 496 4.51 17.56 4.79
C THR A 496 3.12 17.30 5.35
N GLY A 497 2.92 16.12 5.97
CA GLY A 497 1.76 15.82 6.77
C GLY A 497 1.84 16.40 8.18
N ASP A 498 1.00 15.93 9.08
CA ASP A 498 0.86 16.44 10.46
C ASP A 498 1.82 15.78 11.47
N GLY A 499 2.62 14.79 11.02
CA GLY A 499 3.54 14.01 11.84
C GLY A 499 2.92 12.74 12.40
N CYS A 500 1.66 12.46 12.07
CA CYS A 500 0.94 11.26 12.47
C CYS A 500 0.83 10.26 11.32
N PRO A 501 1.20 8.99 11.55
CA PRO A 501 1.18 8.00 10.48
C PRO A 501 -0.21 7.73 9.93
N ASP A 502 -0.35 7.78 8.62
CA ASP A 502 -1.55 7.41 7.88
C ASP A 502 -1.45 6.01 7.27
N PHE A 503 -0.27 5.64 6.77
CA PHE A 503 -0.01 4.43 5.98
C PHE A 503 -1.02 4.25 4.85
N ASN A 504 -1.35 5.34 4.17
CA ASN A 504 -2.31 5.38 3.09
C ASN A 504 -1.66 5.84 1.79
N GLY A 505 -2.10 5.25 0.68
CA GLY A 505 -1.79 5.76 -0.64
C GLY A 505 -2.60 7.01 -1.03
N PRO A 506 -2.39 7.52 -2.24
CA PRO A 506 -3.18 8.58 -2.83
C PRO A 506 -4.66 8.19 -2.92
N LYS A 507 -5.53 9.19 -2.94
CA LYS A 507 -6.99 8.96 -2.97
C LYS A 507 -7.49 9.02 -4.41
N PRO A 508 -8.38 8.11 -4.81
CA PRO A 508 -9.02 8.21 -6.10
C PRO A 508 -9.90 9.47 -6.20
N PRO A 509 -10.22 9.92 -7.40
CA PRO A 509 -11.14 11.04 -7.60
C PRO A 509 -12.48 10.73 -6.93
N THR A 510 -13.13 11.76 -6.41
CA THR A 510 -14.42 11.59 -5.75
C THR A 510 -15.49 11.22 -6.77
N GLY A 511 -16.18 10.10 -6.58
CA GLY A 511 -17.33 9.73 -7.39
C GLY A 511 -18.50 10.71 -7.22
N PRO A 512 -19.51 10.67 -8.11
CA PRO A 512 -20.69 11.53 -7.99
C PRO A 512 -21.34 11.36 -6.62
N ALA A 513 -21.61 12.45 -5.93
CA ALA A 513 -22.27 12.37 -4.62
C ALA A 513 -23.66 11.73 -4.72
N SER A 514 -24.10 11.01 -3.67
CA SER A 514 -25.39 10.32 -3.68
C SER A 514 -26.60 11.23 -3.96
N ASN A 515 -26.51 12.52 -3.62
CA ASN A 515 -27.55 13.50 -3.96
C ASN A 515 -27.48 13.98 -5.42
N ASN A 516 -26.40 13.72 -6.13
CA ASN A 516 -26.20 14.01 -7.53
C ASN A 516 -26.42 12.78 -8.44
N LEU A 517 -26.68 11.62 -7.83
CA LEU A 517 -26.97 10.36 -8.49
C LEU A 517 -28.45 10.02 -8.28
N SER A 518 -29.20 9.86 -9.33
CA SER A 518 -30.63 9.56 -9.28
C SER A 518 -31.02 8.41 -10.20
N LEU A 519 -31.98 7.60 -9.72
CA LEU A 519 -32.57 6.52 -10.50
C LEU A 519 -34.03 6.85 -10.83
N ILE A 520 -34.42 6.58 -12.06
CA ILE A 520 -35.80 6.62 -12.50
C ILE A 520 -36.20 5.22 -12.94
N SER A 521 -37.12 4.61 -12.20
CA SER A 521 -37.69 3.30 -12.55
C SER A 521 -38.65 3.44 -13.74
N ARG A 522 -38.44 2.63 -14.77
CA ARG A 522 -39.27 2.51 -15.95
C ARG A 522 -39.68 1.06 -16.17
N PRO A 523 -40.63 0.78 -17.09
CA PRO A 523 -40.99 -0.61 -17.40
C PRO A 523 -39.77 -1.42 -17.90
N ASN A 524 -39.34 -2.39 -17.09
CA ASN A 524 -38.18 -3.27 -17.31
C ASN A 524 -36.85 -2.53 -17.52
N GLU A 525 -36.79 -1.25 -17.13
CA GLU A 525 -35.64 -0.39 -17.29
C GLU A 525 -35.34 0.43 -16.03
N LEU A 526 -34.09 0.81 -15.85
CA LEU A 526 -33.65 1.83 -14.90
C LEU A 526 -32.88 2.90 -15.66
N GLU A 527 -33.32 4.14 -15.54
CA GLU A 527 -32.58 5.31 -16.05
C GLU A 527 -31.75 5.87 -14.90
N ILE A 528 -30.44 5.94 -15.10
CA ILE A 528 -29.45 6.43 -14.15
C ILE A 528 -29.00 7.79 -14.63
N ASN A 529 -29.07 8.81 -13.76
CA ASN A 529 -28.62 10.16 -14.09
C ASN A 529 -27.69 10.68 -12.99
N TRP A 530 -26.58 11.29 -13.40
CA TRP A 530 -25.65 11.95 -12.49
C TRP A 530 -25.00 13.18 -13.12
N ASN A 531 -24.29 13.94 -12.31
CA ASN A 531 -23.46 15.05 -12.78
C ASN A 531 -22.06 14.98 -12.20
N GLY A 532 -21.12 15.58 -12.91
CA GLY A 532 -19.69 15.53 -12.64
C GLY A 532 -19.15 16.64 -11.73
N ALA A 533 -20.01 17.44 -11.09
CA ALA A 533 -19.56 18.60 -10.32
C ALA A 533 -18.55 18.27 -9.20
N ASN A 534 -18.63 17.07 -8.63
CA ASN A 534 -17.75 16.64 -7.55
C ASN A 534 -16.56 15.79 -8.03
N SER A 535 -16.49 15.48 -9.31
CA SER A 535 -15.45 14.63 -9.90
C SER A 535 -14.60 15.41 -10.90
N GLU A 536 -15.22 16.04 -11.88
CA GLU A 536 -14.57 16.66 -13.03
C GLU A 536 -13.97 18.05 -12.75
N THR A 537 -14.22 18.61 -11.57
CA THR A 537 -13.77 19.97 -11.21
C THR A 537 -12.86 19.98 -9.99
N VAL A 538 -12.46 18.81 -9.54
CA VAL A 538 -11.57 18.66 -8.39
C VAL A 538 -10.15 18.51 -8.89
N VAL A 539 -9.27 19.36 -8.39
CA VAL A 539 -7.83 19.23 -8.63
C VAL A 539 -7.29 18.16 -7.69
N ASP A 540 -6.60 17.18 -8.24
CA ASP A 540 -5.86 16.22 -7.41
C ASP A 540 -4.75 16.95 -6.65
N PRO A 541 -4.70 16.83 -5.31
CA PRO A 541 -3.72 17.56 -4.51
C PRO A 541 -2.28 17.09 -4.75
N LEU A 542 -2.10 15.88 -5.27
CA LEU A 542 -0.82 15.26 -5.50
C LEU A 542 -0.19 15.74 -6.80
N ILE A 543 -0.89 15.58 -7.92
CA ILE A 543 -0.39 15.96 -9.24
C ILE A 543 -0.75 17.40 -9.63
N ARG A 544 -1.61 18.06 -8.85
CA ARG A 544 -2.06 19.46 -9.02
C ARG A 544 -2.76 19.73 -10.36
N LEU A 545 -3.30 18.72 -10.96
CA LEU A 545 -4.09 18.77 -12.18
C LEU A 545 -5.50 18.23 -11.90
N VAL A 546 -6.43 18.56 -12.76
CA VAL A 546 -7.68 17.83 -12.85
C VAL A 546 -7.38 16.58 -13.67
N ASP A 547 -7.21 15.48 -13.00
CA ASP A 547 -6.80 14.18 -13.57
C ASP A 547 -7.96 13.23 -13.79
N PHE A 548 -9.17 13.70 -13.54
CA PHE A 548 -10.37 12.94 -13.80
C PHE A 548 -10.41 12.43 -15.24
N GLU A 549 -10.60 11.12 -15.40
CA GLU A 549 -10.59 10.44 -16.70
C GLU A 549 -11.97 9.94 -17.11
N GLY A 550 -12.73 9.39 -16.15
CA GLY A 550 -14.01 8.84 -16.55
C GLY A 550 -14.87 8.29 -15.43
N TYR A 551 -15.97 7.66 -15.84
CA TYR A 551 -16.94 7.02 -14.97
C TYR A 551 -17.12 5.55 -15.32
N ARG A 552 -17.31 4.72 -14.27
CA ARG A 552 -17.80 3.37 -14.42
C ARG A 552 -19.09 3.20 -13.63
N VAL A 553 -20.04 2.50 -14.21
CA VAL A 553 -21.32 2.20 -13.57
C VAL A 553 -21.35 0.73 -13.19
N TYR A 554 -21.61 0.50 -11.93
CA TYR A 554 -21.66 -0.82 -11.32
C TYR A 554 -23.06 -1.14 -10.83
N VAL A 555 -23.47 -2.37 -10.99
CA VAL A 555 -24.77 -2.85 -10.56
C VAL A 555 -24.66 -4.15 -9.78
N ALA A 556 -25.36 -4.23 -8.67
CA ALA A 556 -25.55 -5.44 -7.90
C ALA A 556 -27.03 -5.81 -7.84
N GLU A 557 -27.39 -7.00 -8.29
CA GLU A 557 -28.76 -7.51 -8.23
C GLU A 557 -29.02 -8.20 -6.88
N ARG A 558 -30.16 -7.87 -6.24
CA ARG A 558 -30.61 -8.45 -4.99
C ARG A 558 -32.11 -8.79 -5.06
N ASN A 559 -32.54 -9.64 -4.13
CA ASN A 559 -33.95 -9.99 -4.02
C ASN A 559 -34.76 -8.99 -3.18
N ALA A 560 -34.07 -8.13 -2.45
CA ALA A 560 -34.69 -7.21 -1.50
C ALA A 560 -33.87 -5.89 -1.39
N PRO A 561 -34.54 -4.75 -1.16
CA PRO A 561 -33.88 -3.45 -0.98
C PRO A 561 -33.02 -3.32 0.28
N ASP A 562 -33.20 -4.22 1.22
CA ASP A 562 -32.49 -4.31 2.49
C ASP A 562 -31.35 -5.34 2.49
N ASP A 563 -31.16 -6.05 1.37
CA ASP A 563 -30.03 -6.94 1.13
C ASP A 563 -28.90 -6.15 0.48
N PHE A 564 -28.15 -5.40 1.31
CA PHE A 564 -27.12 -4.50 0.81
C PHE A 564 -25.91 -5.27 0.27
N PRO A 565 -25.46 -4.95 -0.98
CA PRO A 565 -24.28 -5.57 -1.55
C PRO A 565 -23.01 -5.05 -0.89
N SER A 566 -22.00 -5.91 -0.77
CA SER A 566 -20.62 -5.53 -0.52
C SER A 566 -19.97 -4.99 -1.82
N SER A 567 -18.80 -4.36 -1.73
CA SER A 567 -18.10 -3.84 -2.91
C SER A 567 -17.81 -4.93 -3.96
N GLY A 568 -17.48 -6.14 -3.55
CA GLY A 568 -17.21 -7.28 -4.43
C GLY A 568 -18.45 -7.88 -5.11
N ASP A 569 -19.66 -7.48 -4.73
CA ASP A 569 -20.90 -7.97 -5.33
C ASP A 569 -21.34 -7.17 -6.56
N TYR A 570 -20.68 -6.05 -6.82
CA TYR A 570 -20.99 -5.19 -7.95
C TYR A 570 -20.30 -5.66 -9.23
N ALA A 571 -21.06 -5.69 -10.31
CA ALA A 571 -20.55 -5.95 -11.65
C ALA A 571 -20.59 -4.66 -12.47
N MET A 572 -19.51 -4.34 -13.18
CA MET A 572 -19.45 -3.21 -14.09
C MET A 572 -20.40 -3.46 -15.29
N VAL A 573 -21.26 -2.48 -15.59
CA VAL A 573 -22.24 -2.56 -16.67
C VAL A 573 -22.03 -1.51 -17.76
N ALA A 574 -21.32 -0.45 -17.45
CA ALA A 574 -20.98 0.59 -18.43
C ALA A 574 -19.73 1.35 -17.95
N SER A 575 -19.03 1.93 -18.91
CA SER A 575 -17.89 2.79 -18.69
C SER A 575 -17.94 3.97 -19.67
N TRP A 576 -17.39 5.10 -19.28
CA TRP A 576 -17.23 6.30 -20.11
C TRP A 576 -15.86 6.89 -19.82
N ASP A 577 -15.18 7.34 -20.83
CA ASP A 577 -13.80 7.76 -20.85
C ASP A 577 -13.63 9.05 -21.62
N ILE A 578 -12.76 9.93 -21.18
CA ILE A 578 -12.36 11.11 -21.95
C ILE A 578 -11.52 10.65 -23.14
N GLU A 579 -11.73 11.23 -24.30
CA GLU A 579 -10.87 10.95 -25.46
C GLU A 579 -9.65 11.87 -25.39
N ASP A 580 -8.52 11.29 -25.03
CA ASP A 580 -7.28 12.01 -24.91
C ASP A 580 -6.06 11.20 -25.39
N PHE A 581 -4.89 11.83 -25.37
CA PHE A 581 -3.68 11.29 -25.98
C PHE A 581 -2.45 11.64 -25.13
N ARG A 582 -1.60 10.66 -24.88
CA ARG A 582 -0.33 10.81 -24.20
C ARG A 582 0.81 10.89 -25.20
N ARG A 583 1.72 11.83 -25.00
CA ARG A 583 2.88 12.01 -25.88
C ARG A 583 4.05 11.14 -25.43
N PHE A 584 4.66 10.48 -26.40
CA PHE A 584 5.96 9.82 -26.29
C PHE A 584 6.98 10.58 -27.10
N THR A 585 8.11 10.97 -26.50
CA THR A 585 9.19 11.70 -27.16
C THR A 585 10.40 10.81 -27.34
N LEU A 586 11.07 10.90 -28.51
CA LEU A 586 12.28 10.15 -28.76
C LEU A 586 13.45 10.76 -27.99
N ASP A 587 14.05 9.99 -27.08
CA ASP A 587 15.37 10.32 -26.55
C ASP A 587 16.43 10.00 -27.61
N PRO A 588 17.14 11.00 -28.14
CA PRO A 588 18.13 10.78 -29.19
C PRO A 588 19.41 10.11 -28.70
N LEU A 589 19.71 10.13 -27.39
CA LEU A 589 20.89 9.52 -26.79
C LEU A 589 20.68 8.02 -26.57
N LEU A 590 19.52 7.67 -26.01
CA LEU A 590 19.16 6.29 -25.71
C LEU A 590 18.46 5.60 -26.86
N ASN A 591 18.07 6.36 -27.91
CA ASN A 591 17.30 5.90 -29.06
C ASN A 591 16.04 5.11 -28.65
N ARG A 592 15.38 5.58 -27.60
CA ARG A 592 14.11 5.02 -27.11
C ARG A 592 13.04 6.09 -27.00
N TRP A 593 11.79 5.65 -27.00
CA TRP A 593 10.63 6.51 -26.78
C TRP A 593 10.26 6.51 -25.30
N GLU A 594 10.08 7.70 -24.75
CA GLU A 594 9.72 7.90 -23.36
C GLU A 594 8.43 8.71 -23.25
N VAL A 595 7.60 8.40 -22.27
CA VAL A 595 6.41 9.20 -21.94
C VAL A 595 6.86 10.59 -21.48
N THR A 596 6.30 11.64 -22.09
CA THR A 596 6.69 13.02 -21.79
C THR A 596 5.52 13.98 -21.58
N SER A 597 4.31 13.45 -21.43
CA SER A 597 3.16 14.25 -21.01
C SER A 597 2.14 13.42 -20.26
N HIS A 598 1.33 14.08 -19.44
CA HIS A 598 0.02 13.57 -19.08
C HIS A 598 -0.87 13.42 -20.30
N PRO A 599 -1.98 12.67 -20.23
CA PRO A 599 -2.97 12.64 -21.28
C PRO A 599 -3.61 14.02 -21.46
N PHE A 600 -3.79 14.43 -22.68
CA PHE A 600 -4.48 15.68 -23.02
C PHE A 600 -5.45 15.49 -24.18
N THR A 601 -6.55 16.21 -24.16
CA THR A 601 -7.51 16.21 -25.27
C THR A 601 -6.91 16.79 -26.55
N VAL A 602 -7.53 16.52 -27.66
CA VAL A 602 -7.11 17.08 -28.96
C VAL A 602 -7.07 18.61 -28.94
N GLU A 603 -8.05 19.23 -28.28
CA GLU A 603 -8.10 20.69 -28.11
C GLU A 603 -6.90 21.22 -27.34
N THR A 604 -6.54 20.57 -26.23
CA THR A 604 -5.38 20.96 -25.42
C THR A 604 -4.09 20.80 -26.21
N TRP A 605 -3.95 19.75 -27.02
CA TRP A 605 -2.77 19.56 -27.86
C TRP A 605 -2.66 20.62 -28.96
N ARG A 606 -3.80 21.09 -29.55
CA ARG A 606 -3.83 22.20 -30.51
C ARG A 606 -3.35 23.51 -29.87
N ASP A 607 -3.74 23.75 -28.63
CA ASP A 607 -3.30 24.92 -27.89
C ASP A 607 -1.80 24.84 -27.53
N ILE A 608 -1.30 23.67 -27.08
CA ILE A 608 0.11 23.46 -26.77
C ILE A 608 1.01 23.70 -27.99
N PHE A 609 0.60 23.26 -29.18
CA PHE A 609 1.40 23.43 -30.40
C PHE A 609 1.09 24.73 -31.18
N ASP A 610 0.13 25.53 -30.70
CA ASP A 610 -0.40 26.71 -31.45
C ASP A 610 -0.76 26.34 -32.90
N ASP A 611 -1.32 25.15 -33.06
CA ASP A 611 -1.72 24.59 -34.36
C ASP A 611 -3.16 24.06 -34.32
N PRO A 612 -4.15 24.88 -34.79
CA PRO A 612 -5.55 24.45 -34.82
C PRO A 612 -5.85 23.25 -35.73
N ALA A 613 -4.90 22.89 -36.62
CA ALA A 613 -5.06 21.75 -37.52
C ALA A 613 -4.39 20.47 -36.96
N PHE A 614 -3.67 20.57 -35.85
CA PHE A 614 -3.03 19.43 -35.25
C PHE A 614 -4.06 18.38 -34.81
N ASP A 615 -3.77 17.14 -35.15
CA ASP A 615 -4.58 15.98 -34.71
C ASP A 615 -3.67 14.82 -34.36
N PRO A 616 -3.59 14.43 -33.06
CA PRO A 616 -2.72 13.38 -32.57
C PRO A 616 -2.99 12.02 -33.22
N VAL A 617 -4.20 11.77 -33.71
CA VAL A 617 -4.57 10.51 -34.38
C VAL A 617 -3.67 10.22 -35.59
N TYR A 618 -3.23 11.25 -36.30
CA TYR A 618 -2.31 11.08 -37.47
C TYR A 618 -0.87 10.80 -37.06
N HIS A 619 -0.54 10.94 -35.81
CA HIS A 619 0.79 10.80 -35.21
C HIS A 619 0.85 9.69 -34.16
N GLY A 620 0.04 8.64 -34.28
CA GLY A 620 -0.16 7.58 -33.30
C GLY A 620 0.93 6.51 -33.24
N THR A 621 2.00 6.63 -34.03
CA THR A 621 3.09 5.64 -34.05
C THR A 621 4.45 6.32 -34.23
N PRO A 622 5.57 5.66 -33.81
CA PRO A 622 6.92 6.15 -34.05
C PRO A 622 7.23 6.54 -35.51
N ASP A 623 6.67 5.81 -36.48
CA ASP A 623 6.88 6.07 -37.91
C ASP A 623 6.13 7.33 -38.40
N SER A 624 5.08 7.72 -37.71
CA SER A 624 4.27 8.92 -38.00
C SER A 624 4.56 10.09 -37.08
N ALA A 625 5.64 10.06 -36.33
CA ALA A 625 5.95 11.03 -35.29
C ALA A 625 5.94 12.47 -35.81
N TYR A 626 5.33 13.35 -35.02
CA TYR A 626 5.28 14.80 -35.24
C TYR A 626 6.57 15.46 -34.78
N THR A 627 7.09 16.41 -35.59
CA THR A 627 8.27 17.18 -35.21
C THR A 627 7.84 18.54 -34.70
N TYR A 628 8.28 18.89 -33.48
CA TYR A 628 7.94 20.13 -32.81
C TYR A 628 9.18 20.79 -32.20
N SER A 629 9.09 22.07 -31.91
CA SER A 629 10.14 22.82 -31.20
C SER A 629 9.88 22.78 -29.69
N ASP A 630 10.94 22.55 -28.93
CA ASP A 630 10.94 22.50 -27.48
C ASP A 630 12.20 23.21 -26.92
N PHE A 631 12.29 23.37 -25.63
CA PHE A 631 13.47 23.92 -24.97
C PHE A 631 14.24 22.81 -24.25
N ASN A 632 15.55 22.83 -24.38
CA ASN A 632 16.41 21.97 -23.56
C ASN A 632 16.65 22.61 -22.18
N ASP A 633 17.34 21.88 -21.27
CA ASP A 633 17.66 22.32 -19.92
C ASP A 633 18.49 23.62 -19.84
N GLN A 634 19.07 24.03 -20.96
CA GLN A 634 19.82 25.27 -21.11
C GLN A 634 18.99 26.43 -21.69
N GLY A 635 17.70 26.19 -21.89
CA GLY A 635 16.77 27.17 -22.48
C GLY A 635 16.96 27.40 -23.98
N GLN A 636 17.62 26.48 -24.69
CA GLN A 636 17.83 26.57 -26.15
C GLN A 636 16.70 25.82 -26.87
N VAL A 637 16.24 26.39 -27.97
CA VAL A 637 15.24 25.74 -28.84
C VAL A 637 15.87 24.53 -29.53
N VAL A 638 15.26 23.37 -29.36
CA VAL A 638 15.67 22.11 -30.00
C VAL A 638 14.47 21.50 -30.74
N GLU A 639 14.71 20.79 -31.82
CA GLU A 639 13.68 20.00 -32.50
C GLU A 639 13.57 18.63 -31.80
N ARG A 640 12.35 18.25 -31.46
CA ARG A 640 12.00 16.95 -30.91
C ARG A 640 11.02 16.21 -31.80
N LYS A 641 10.98 14.88 -31.69
CA LYS A 641 10.00 14.05 -32.34
C LYS A 641 9.13 13.38 -31.28
N GLY A 642 7.81 13.47 -31.47
CA GLY A 642 6.84 12.82 -30.58
C GLY A 642 5.79 12.05 -31.37
N TYR A 643 5.36 10.91 -30.85
CA TYR A 643 4.11 10.27 -31.28
C TYR A 643 3.11 10.29 -30.11
N PHE A 644 1.83 10.09 -30.45
CA PHE A 644 0.72 10.28 -29.51
C PHE A 644 -0.11 9.01 -29.45
N GLU A 645 -0.15 8.40 -28.29
CA GLU A 645 -0.95 7.21 -28.08
C GLU A 645 -2.26 7.60 -27.41
N ARG A 646 -3.37 7.16 -28.01
CA ARG A 646 -4.68 7.36 -27.42
C ARG A 646 -4.74 6.57 -26.11
N GLN A 647 -5.14 7.23 -25.05
CA GLN A 647 -5.42 6.58 -23.79
C GLN A 647 -6.87 6.06 -23.81
N ASP A 648 -7.04 4.83 -23.40
CA ASP A 648 -8.36 4.18 -23.30
C ASP A 648 -8.30 3.23 -22.08
N PHE A 649 -8.67 3.79 -20.94
CA PHE A 649 -8.73 3.04 -19.68
C PHE A 649 -9.89 2.04 -19.62
N ASN A 650 -10.71 2.00 -20.67
CA ASN A 650 -11.76 0.99 -20.85
C ASN A 650 -11.33 -0.16 -21.76
N GLN A 651 -10.11 -0.13 -22.29
CA GLN A 651 -9.58 -1.16 -23.18
C GLN A 651 -9.58 -2.53 -22.47
N GLY A 652 -10.27 -3.50 -23.05
CA GLY A 652 -10.45 -4.82 -22.44
C GLY A 652 -11.63 -4.94 -21.46
N ASN A 653 -12.28 -3.86 -21.09
CA ASN A 653 -13.49 -3.85 -20.25
C ASN A 653 -14.77 -3.95 -21.10
N THR A 654 -14.75 -4.74 -22.15
CA THR A 654 -15.93 -4.98 -22.98
C THR A 654 -16.99 -5.69 -22.18
N ILE A 655 -18.11 -5.03 -21.98
CA ILE A 655 -19.25 -5.62 -21.29
C ILE A 655 -19.86 -6.66 -22.20
N ILE A 656 -19.67 -7.93 -21.89
CA ILE A 656 -20.29 -9.04 -22.59
C ILE A 656 -21.60 -9.36 -21.88
N SER A 657 -22.71 -8.91 -22.44
CA SER A 657 -24.04 -9.34 -22.01
C SER A 657 -24.59 -10.36 -22.99
N ASN A 658 -24.87 -11.57 -22.52
CA ASN A 658 -25.37 -12.69 -23.35
C ASN A 658 -24.47 -13.03 -24.57
N GLY A 659 -23.15 -12.89 -24.44
CA GLY A 659 -22.21 -13.17 -25.53
C GLY A 659 -22.13 -12.09 -26.61
N VAL A 660 -22.77 -10.94 -26.40
CA VAL A 660 -22.72 -9.79 -27.32
C VAL A 660 -21.98 -8.65 -26.64
N GLU A 661 -20.96 -8.16 -27.30
CA GLU A 661 -20.22 -6.96 -26.91
C GLU A 661 -21.15 -5.74 -26.97
N LYS A 662 -21.35 -5.05 -25.86
CA LYS A 662 -22.14 -3.82 -25.82
C LYS A 662 -21.21 -2.61 -25.88
N PRO A 663 -21.48 -1.65 -26.76
CA PRO A 663 -20.78 -0.39 -26.78
C PRO A 663 -21.07 0.41 -25.49
N ASN A 664 -20.20 1.37 -25.18
CA ASN A 664 -20.43 2.30 -24.09
C ASN A 664 -21.81 2.99 -24.24
N LEU A 665 -22.68 2.80 -23.26
CA LEU A 665 -24.05 3.29 -23.26
C LEU A 665 -24.23 4.60 -22.48
N ILE A 666 -23.18 5.06 -21.82
CA ILE A 666 -23.20 6.31 -21.05
C ILE A 666 -23.23 7.48 -22.04
N GLN A 667 -24.21 8.36 -21.87
CA GLN A 667 -24.39 9.53 -22.69
C GLN A 667 -24.14 10.79 -21.88
N ARG A 668 -23.20 11.62 -22.30
CA ARG A 668 -23.07 13.00 -21.82
C ARG A 668 -24.16 13.83 -22.44
N VAL A 669 -25.21 14.13 -21.69
CA VAL A 669 -26.43 14.76 -22.21
C VAL A 669 -26.40 16.30 -22.14
N ALA A 670 -25.58 16.86 -21.30
CA ALA A 670 -25.40 18.30 -21.13
C ALA A 670 -24.03 18.62 -20.51
N THR A 671 -23.64 19.88 -20.65
CA THR A 671 -22.51 20.48 -19.95
C THR A 671 -23.02 21.62 -19.10
N ARG A 672 -22.49 21.82 -17.91
CA ARG A 672 -22.81 22.88 -16.98
C ARG A 672 -21.55 23.52 -16.44
N ASP A 673 -21.65 24.76 -16.01
CA ASP A 673 -20.56 25.50 -15.39
C ASP A 673 -20.74 25.57 -13.87
N THR A 674 -19.64 25.55 -13.15
CA THR A 674 -19.57 25.87 -11.73
C THR A 674 -18.46 26.88 -11.50
N ILE A 675 -18.57 27.67 -10.44
CA ILE A 675 -17.55 28.64 -10.05
C ILE A 675 -16.81 28.07 -8.85
N VAL A 676 -15.50 27.84 -9.01
CA VAL A 676 -14.59 27.42 -7.94
C VAL A 676 -13.56 28.53 -7.75
N GLY A 677 -13.65 29.24 -6.64
CA GLY A 677 -12.81 30.42 -6.42
C GLY A 677 -13.08 31.55 -7.41
N LEU A 678 -12.13 31.85 -8.28
CA LEU A 678 -12.25 32.84 -9.38
C LEU A 678 -12.43 32.18 -10.75
N ASP A 679 -12.33 30.87 -10.84
CA ASP A 679 -12.35 30.14 -12.10
C ASP A 679 -13.74 29.57 -12.37
N THR A 680 -14.08 29.50 -13.65
CA THR A 680 -15.29 28.83 -14.12
C THR A 680 -14.90 27.49 -14.69
N LEU A 681 -15.27 26.43 -13.98
CA LEU A 681 -15.03 25.06 -14.37
C LEU A 681 -16.28 24.44 -14.95
N THR A 682 -16.11 23.61 -15.97
CA THR A 682 -17.19 22.92 -16.68
C THR A 682 -17.28 21.47 -16.27
N TYR A 683 -18.49 20.95 -16.09
CA TYR A 683 -18.71 19.53 -15.82
C TYR A 683 -19.86 18.95 -16.63
N GLY A 684 -19.84 17.66 -16.87
CA GLY A 684 -20.84 16.92 -17.60
C GLY A 684 -22.08 16.55 -16.78
N VAL A 685 -23.18 16.35 -17.48
CA VAL A 685 -24.37 15.68 -16.98
C VAL A 685 -24.56 14.40 -17.79
N TYR A 686 -24.73 13.31 -17.13
CA TYR A 686 -24.68 11.98 -17.73
C TYR A 686 -25.99 11.23 -17.53
N ARG A 687 -26.23 10.31 -18.46
CA ARG A 687 -27.38 9.44 -18.47
C ARG A 687 -26.97 8.05 -18.95
N LEU A 688 -27.48 7.03 -18.29
CA LEU A 688 -27.42 5.63 -18.71
C LEU A 688 -28.78 4.99 -18.55
N VAL A 689 -29.19 4.20 -19.52
CA VAL A 689 -30.40 3.36 -19.43
C VAL A 689 -29.99 1.91 -19.42
N LEU A 690 -30.37 1.22 -18.35
CA LEU A 690 -30.26 -0.24 -18.23
C LEU A 690 -31.60 -0.86 -18.61
N ASP A 691 -31.60 -1.71 -19.61
CA ASP A 691 -32.77 -2.39 -20.14
C ASP A 691 -32.82 -3.87 -19.75
N ASN A 692 -33.92 -4.52 -20.07
CA ASN A 692 -34.15 -5.96 -19.83
C ASN A 692 -34.01 -6.38 -18.36
N LEU A 693 -34.32 -5.50 -17.44
CA LEU A 693 -34.27 -5.75 -16.02
C LEU A 693 -35.54 -6.42 -15.51
N LEU A 694 -35.37 -7.23 -14.46
CA LEU A 694 -36.48 -7.93 -13.83
C LEU A 694 -37.13 -7.03 -12.77
N ALA A 695 -38.39 -6.74 -12.90
CA ALA A 695 -39.15 -5.96 -11.92
C ALA A 695 -39.33 -6.65 -10.56
N SER A 696 -38.95 -7.93 -10.45
CA SER A 696 -38.90 -8.68 -9.19
C SER A 696 -37.60 -8.56 -8.44
N LYS A 697 -36.66 -7.79 -8.95
CA LYS A 697 -35.32 -7.65 -8.40
C LYS A 697 -35.04 -6.20 -8.00
N THR A 698 -34.23 -6.06 -6.99
CA THR A 698 -33.66 -4.77 -6.58
C THR A 698 -32.28 -4.63 -7.21
N TYR A 699 -32.07 -3.54 -7.89
CA TYR A 699 -30.77 -3.20 -8.49
C TYR A 699 -30.13 -2.07 -7.71
N PHE A 700 -29.02 -2.37 -7.08
CA PHE A 700 -28.17 -1.37 -6.46
C PHE A 700 -27.21 -0.85 -7.51
N VAL A 701 -27.14 0.44 -7.66
CA VAL A 701 -26.29 1.13 -8.62
C VAL A 701 -25.28 2.00 -7.88
N SER A 702 -24.04 1.93 -8.30
CA SER A 702 -22.96 2.83 -7.90
C SER A 702 -22.27 3.36 -9.13
N VAL A 703 -21.94 4.65 -9.13
CA VAL A 703 -21.18 5.30 -10.19
C VAL A 703 -19.85 5.71 -9.61
N THR A 704 -18.78 5.07 -10.04
CA THR A 704 -17.41 5.42 -9.64
C THR A 704 -16.82 6.44 -10.59
N ALA A 705 -15.83 7.18 -10.12
CA ALA A 705 -14.96 8.01 -10.93
C ALA A 705 -13.55 7.41 -10.90
N PHE A 706 -12.81 7.55 -12.00
CA PHE A 706 -11.41 7.15 -12.07
C PHE A 706 -10.59 8.25 -12.74
N ASP A 707 -9.29 8.24 -12.39
CA ASP A 707 -8.28 9.13 -12.96
C ASP A 707 -7.38 8.39 -13.95
N TYR A 708 -6.46 9.12 -14.56
CA TYR A 708 -5.46 8.54 -15.47
C TYR A 708 -4.15 8.15 -14.76
N GLY A 709 -4.05 8.35 -13.44
CA GLY A 709 -2.84 8.15 -12.67
C GLY A 709 -1.73 9.14 -13.01
N ASP A 710 -0.51 8.84 -12.55
CA ASP A 710 0.67 9.63 -12.87
C ASP A 710 1.86 8.72 -13.23
N PRO A 711 2.10 8.46 -14.52
CA PRO A 711 3.16 7.57 -14.97
C PRO A 711 4.57 8.09 -14.68
N PHE A 712 4.72 9.38 -14.33
CA PHE A 712 6.02 9.96 -13.96
C PHE A 712 6.39 9.64 -12.50
N ASN A 713 5.39 9.36 -11.69
CA ASN A 713 5.54 9.06 -10.27
C ASN A 713 5.03 7.65 -9.92
N ASP A 714 4.92 6.74 -10.88
CA ASP A 714 4.49 5.33 -10.72
C ASP A 714 3.09 5.16 -10.12
N LEU A 715 2.23 6.15 -10.30
CA LEU A 715 0.86 6.09 -9.85
C LEU A 715 -0.04 5.52 -10.95
N ASP A 716 -0.57 4.33 -10.70
CA ASP A 716 -1.60 3.73 -11.56
C ASP A 716 -2.93 4.49 -11.47
N PRO A 717 -3.78 4.39 -12.50
CA PRO A 717 -5.13 4.93 -12.43
C PRO A 717 -5.89 4.43 -11.20
N LEU A 718 -6.41 5.36 -10.41
CA LEU A 718 -7.18 5.06 -9.21
C LEU A 718 -8.68 5.17 -9.49
N GLU A 719 -9.45 4.34 -8.81
CA GLU A 719 -10.92 4.32 -8.95
C GLU A 719 -11.61 4.34 -7.59
N THR A 720 -12.68 5.10 -7.50
CA THR A 720 -13.55 5.10 -6.31
C THR A 720 -14.13 3.70 -6.06
N ILE A 721 -14.16 3.24 -4.83
CA ILE A 721 -14.68 1.92 -4.47
C ILE A 721 -16.19 1.82 -4.80
N PRO A 722 -16.64 0.80 -5.56
CA PRO A 722 -18.06 0.58 -5.83
C PRO A 722 -18.89 0.45 -4.55
N GLY A 723 -20.05 1.09 -4.52
CA GLY A 723 -20.98 1.07 -3.38
C GLY A 723 -20.86 2.25 -2.42
N THR A 724 -19.87 3.13 -2.58
CA THR A 724 -19.71 4.33 -1.72
C THR A 724 -20.85 5.33 -1.89
N ASN A 725 -21.39 5.47 -3.09
CA ASN A 725 -22.48 6.38 -3.44
C ASN A 725 -23.75 5.65 -3.92
N ARG A 726 -23.96 4.45 -3.41
CA ARG A 726 -25.05 3.57 -3.87
C ARG A 726 -26.44 4.19 -3.77
N VAL A 727 -27.19 3.98 -4.83
CA VAL A 727 -28.63 4.17 -4.88
C VAL A 727 -29.28 2.87 -5.35
N TYR A 728 -30.56 2.67 -5.09
CA TYR A 728 -31.23 1.45 -5.60
C TYR A 728 -32.56 1.78 -6.29
N GLY A 729 -32.93 0.90 -7.21
CA GLY A 729 -34.19 0.97 -7.92
C GLY A 729 -34.75 -0.41 -8.23
N ILE A 730 -36.05 -0.46 -8.34
CA ILE A 730 -36.80 -1.64 -8.79
C ILE A 730 -37.50 -1.24 -10.09
N PRO A 731 -37.23 -1.91 -11.21
CA PRO A 731 -37.96 -1.66 -12.45
C PRO A 731 -39.45 -1.91 -12.28
N ILE A 732 -40.28 -1.18 -12.98
CA ILE A 732 -41.71 -1.43 -13.01
C ILE A 732 -42.03 -2.43 -14.14
N TYR A 733 -43.07 -3.22 -13.98
CA TYR A 733 -43.59 -4.02 -15.08
C TYR A 733 -44.22 -3.11 -16.13
N SER A 734 -43.97 -3.39 -17.40
CA SER A 734 -44.79 -2.88 -18.47
C SER A 734 -46.23 -3.38 -18.35
N SER A 735 -47.23 -2.53 -18.51
CA SER A 735 -48.62 -2.98 -18.56
C SER A 735 -48.81 -4.05 -19.62
N ASP A 736 -48.11 -3.96 -20.74
CA ASP A 736 -48.19 -4.94 -21.83
C ASP A 736 -47.57 -6.30 -21.45
N VAL A 737 -46.46 -6.30 -20.66
CA VAL A 737 -45.83 -7.53 -20.18
C VAL A 737 -46.60 -8.14 -19.00
N VAL A 738 -47.18 -7.31 -18.14
CA VAL A 738 -48.03 -7.77 -17.03
C VAL A 738 -49.34 -8.40 -17.54
N GLU A 739 -49.92 -7.88 -18.60
CA GLU A 739 -51.12 -8.51 -19.23
C GLU A 739 -50.83 -9.91 -19.76
N ASP A 740 -49.67 -10.18 -20.33
CA ASP A 740 -49.27 -11.48 -20.85
C ASP A 740 -48.85 -12.47 -19.77
N TYR A 741 -48.31 -12.01 -18.64
CA TYR A 741 -47.73 -12.86 -17.59
C TYR A 741 -48.57 -12.93 -16.29
N TRP A 742 -49.44 -11.93 -16.05
CA TRP A 742 -50.31 -11.90 -14.85
C TRP A 742 -51.61 -12.67 -15.07
N GLN A 743 -51.61 -13.99 -14.89
CA GLN A 743 -52.83 -14.79 -15.06
C GLN A 743 -53.39 -15.28 -13.72
N VAL A 744 -54.64 -15.02 -13.55
CA VAL A 744 -55.46 -15.56 -12.45
C VAL A 744 -55.63 -17.08 -12.63
N GLY A 745 -54.95 -17.86 -11.74
CA GLY A 745 -55.19 -19.29 -11.62
C GLY A 745 -54.67 -20.19 -12.71
N GLY A 746 -53.87 -19.74 -13.62
CA GLY A 746 -53.39 -20.55 -14.78
C GLY A 746 -52.03 -21.22 -14.57
N ALA A 747 -51.94 -22.46 -15.07
CA ALA A 747 -50.73 -23.28 -15.00
C ALA A 747 -49.69 -22.92 -16.07
N ARG A 748 -49.28 -21.66 -16.20
CA ARG A 748 -48.13 -21.30 -17.01
C ARG A 748 -46.88 -21.25 -16.14
N LYS A 749 -45.79 -21.89 -16.60
CA LYS A 749 -44.54 -22.04 -15.91
C LYS A 749 -43.79 -20.67 -15.70
N ASP A 750 -44.25 -19.64 -16.39
CA ASP A 750 -43.60 -18.32 -16.49
C ASP A 750 -44.53 -17.17 -16.04
N SER A 751 -45.57 -17.43 -15.27
CA SER A 751 -46.46 -16.37 -14.79
C SER A 751 -45.84 -15.61 -13.63
N VAL A 752 -45.74 -14.30 -13.77
CA VAL A 752 -45.28 -13.43 -12.69
C VAL A 752 -46.32 -13.35 -11.60
N ARG A 753 -45.87 -13.56 -10.35
CA ARG A 753 -46.69 -13.45 -9.16
C ARG A 753 -46.17 -12.34 -8.28
N VAL A 754 -47.10 -11.69 -7.57
CA VAL A 754 -46.71 -10.86 -6.43
C VAL A 754 -45.97 -11.75 -5.43
N SER A 755 -44.75 -11.37 -5.13
CA SER A 755 -43.91 -12.04 -4.17
C SER A 755 -43.85 -11.22 -2.89
N VAL A 756 -43.70 -11.95 -1.77
CA VAL A 756 -43.69 -11.31 -0.45
C VAL A 756 -42.44 -11.71 0.29
N TYR A 757 -41.71 -10.72 0.79
CA TYR A 757 -40.51 -10.94 1.60
C TYR A 757 -40.37 -9.88 2.74
N PRO A 758 -39.69 -10.26 3.82
CA PRO A 758 -39.31 -11.61 4.19
C PRO A 758 -40.54 -12.47 4.47
N ASN A 759 -40.50 -13.70 3.99
CA ASN A 759 -41.59 -14.63 4.30
C ASN A 759 -41.04 -16.06 4.50
N PRO A 760 -40.92 -16.61 5.72
CA PRO A 760 -41.46 -16.03 6.98
C PRO A 760 -40.71 -14.75 7.45
N TYR A 761 -41.50 -13.83 7.99
CA TYR A 761 -40.97 -12.71 8.76
C TYR A 761 -40.59 -13.21 10.15
N LYS A 762 -39.33 -13.01 10.56
CA LYS A 762 -38.84 -13.36 11.91
C LYS A 762 -38.38 -12.09 12.61
N SER A 763 -38.88 -11.83 13.83
CA SER A 763 -38.31 -10.79 14.69
C SER A 763 -36.97 -11.25 15.29
N ALA A 764 -36.15 -10.31 15.74
CA ALA A 764 -34.85 -10.62 16.36
C ALA A 764 -35.06 -11.52 17.59
N ILE A 765 -34.33 -12.63 17.68
CA ILE A 765 -34.33 -13.49 18.85
C ILE A 765 -33.32 -12.90 19.85
N ILE A 766 -33.83 -12.44 20.99
CA ILE A 766 -32.99 -12.09 22.15
C ILE A 766 -32.60 -13.40 22.81
N GLY A 767 -31.32 -13.78 22.81
CA GLY A 767 -30.83 -14.95 23.52
C GLY A 767 -31.07 -14.87 25.02
N ALA A 768 -31.03 -16.01 25.72
CA ALA A 768 -31.29 -16.12 27.17
C ALA A 768 -30.34 -15.23 28.05
N SER A 769 -29.25 -14.69 27.45
CA SER A 769 -28.33 -13.75 28.07
C SER A 769 -28.70 -12.27 27.88
N GLY A 770 -29.80 -11.95 27.22
CA GLY A 770 -30.18 -10.56 26.92
C GLY A 770 -29.37 -9.90 25.82
N GLN A 771 -28.47 -10.62 25.17
CA GLN A 771 -27.71 -10.15 24.00
C GLN A 771 -28.37 -10.60 22.69
N LEU A 772 -28.36 -9.73 21.68
CA LEU A 772 -28.73 -10.09 20.31
C LEU A 772 -27.79 -11.21 19.80
N SER A 773 -28.38 -12.28 19.29
CA SER A 773 -27.62 -13.38 18.69
C SER A 773 -26.91 -12.87 17.44
N THR A 774 -25.62 -13.05 17.36
CA THR A 774 -24.76 -12.67 16.19
C THR A 774 -24.67 -13.77 15.14
N TYR A 775 -25.43 -14.86 15.27
CA TYR A 775 -25.38 -16.03 14.37
C TYR A 775 -26.60 -16.14 13.44
N PHE A 776 -26.45 -16.85 12.35
CA PHE A 776 -27.28 -17.06 11.14
C PHE A 776 -28.81 -17.28 11.35
N ASP A 777 -29.29 -17.33 12.56
CA ASP A 777 -30.71 -17.37 12.93
C ASP A 777 -31.30 -16.02 13.36
N GLU A 778 -30.60 -14.93 13.10
CA GLU A 778 -31.06 -13.58 13.40
C GLU A 778 -32.37 -13.28 12.68
N GLY A 779 -33.33 -12.85 13.44
CA GLY A 779 -34.58 -12.34 12.91
C GLY A 779 -34.27 -11.10 12.03
N PHE A 780 -35.14 -10.86 11.07
CA PHE A 780 -35.00 -9.78 10.08
C PHE A 780 -34.78 -8.39 10.69
N GLU A 781 -35.28 -8.16 11.91
CA GLU A 781 -35.11 -6.90 12.64
C GLU A 781 -33.71 -6.70 13.20
N GLY A 782 -32.88 -7.74 13.30
CA GLY A 782 -31.50 -7.69 13.82
C GLY A 782 -30.42 -7.32 12.78
N ARG A 783 -30.75 -7.27 11.50
CA ARG A 783 -29.80 -7.06 10.41
C ARG A 783 -29.38 -5.60 10.21
N PHE A 784 -30.09 -4.65 10.81
CA PHE A 784 -29.88 -3.23 10.59
C PHE A 784 -29.29 -2.55 11.82
N ALA A 785 -28.01 -2.28 11.76
CA ALA A 785 -27.20 -1.49 12.64
C ALA A 785 -26.90 -2.11 14.03
N GLN A 786 -25.65 -2.35 14.28
CA GLN A 786 -25.13 -2.45 15.64
C GLN A 786 -25.61 -1.23 16.45
N GLY A 787 -26.62 -1.46 17.30
CA GLY A 787 -26.98 -0.54 18.36
C GLY A 787 -28.23 0.32 18.17
N SER A 788 -29.04 0.26 17.10
CA SER A 788 -30.28 1.01 16.99
C SER A 788 -31.49 0.12 16.68
N PHE A 789 -32.42 0.02 17.61
CA PHE A 789 -33.76 -0.49 17.35
C PHE A 789 -34.59 0.60 16.67
N ASP A 790 -34.74 0.54 15.34
CA ASP A 790 -35.70 1.39 14.64
C ASP A 790 -36.93 0.56 14.28
N GLU A 791 -38.03 0.79 15.00
CA GLU A 791 -39.32 0.13 14.73
C GLU A 791 -39.84 0.42 13.31
N ARG A 792 -39.33 1.46 12.65
CA ARG A 792 -39.67 1.83 11.27
C ARG A 792 -39.13 0.84 10.24
N LEU A 793 -38.20 -0.02 10.61
CA LEU A 793 -37.61 -1.06 9.76
C LEU A 793 -38.43 -2.37 9.75
N ARG A 794 -39.45 -2.48 10.59
CA ARG A 794 -40.36 -3.63 10.64
C ARG A 794 -41.32 -3.61 9.46
N ARG A 795 -40.93 -4.24 8.35
CA ARG A 795 -41.75 -4.23 7.14
C ARG A 795 -41.77 -5.60 6.45
N ILE A 796 -42.89 -5.88 5.81
CA ILE A 796 -43.03 -6.91 4.81
C ILE A 796 -43.28 -6.21 3.47
N HIS A 797 -42.57 -6.61 2.45
CA HIS A 797 -42.62 -6.01 1.13
C HIS A 797 -43.37 -6.91 0.17
N PHE A 798 -44.26 -6.33 -0.61
CA PHE A 798 -44.91 -6.93 -1.73
C PHE A 798 -44.29 -6.37 -2.98
N ILE A 799 -43.67 -7.24 -3.77
CA ILE A 799 -43.00 -6.86 -5.03
C ILE A 799 -43.70 -7.50 -6.22
N ASN A 800 -43.35 -7.06 -7.40
CA ASN A 800 -44.03 -7.35 -8.65
C ASN A 800 -45.49 -6.88 -8.64
N MET A 801 -45.70 -5.68 -8.10
CA MET A 801 -47.03 -5.09 -8.03
C MET A 801 -47.36 -4.47 -9.39
N PRO A 802 -48.59 -4.66 -9.89
CA PRO A 802 -49.08 -3.92 -11.07
C PRO A 802 -49.24 -2.42 -10.74
N ASP A 803 -49.36 -1.58 -11.77
CA ASP A 803 -49.43 -0.11 -11.66
C ASP A 803 -50.51 0.41 -10.69
N SER A 804 -51.60 -0.33 -10.57
CA SER A 804 -52.65 -0.03 -9.62
C SER A 804 -53.21 -1.31 -9.01
N ALA A 805 -53.10 -1.43 -7.69
CA ALA A 805 -53.56 -2.61 -6.96
C ALA A 805 -53.93 -2.23 -5.52
N THR A 806 -54.79 -3.07 -4.94
CA THR A 806 -55.11 -3.03 -3.51
C THR A 806 -54.68 -4.35 -2.86
N VAL A 807 -53.81 -4.31 -1.87
CA VAL A 807 -53.42 -5.43 -1.04
C VAL A 807 -54.27 -5.47 0.22
N ARG A 808 -54.98 -6.58 0.43
CA ARG A 808 -55.75 -6.81 1.66
C ARG A 808 -55.16 -7.97 2.42
N ILE A 809 -54.89 -7.78 3.66
CA ILE A 809 -54.26 -8.76 4.56
C ILE A 809 -55.31 -9.19 5.58
N TYR A 810 -55.50 -10.51 5.72
CA TYR A 810 -56.53 -11.12 6.59
C TYR A 810 -55.90 -12.10 7.58
N THR A 811 -56.56 -12.27 8.74
CA THR A 811 -56.34 -13.44 9.61
C THR A 811 -56.80 -14.72 8.94
N LEU A 812 -56.44 -15.88 9.50
CA LEU A 812 -56.98 -17.17 9.01
C LEU A 812 -58.51 -17.30 9.13
N ASP A 813 -59.09 -16.55 10.09
CA ASP A 813 -60.56 -16.52 10.32
C ASP A 813 -61.28 -15.56 9.35
N GLY A 814 -60.56 -14.87 8.50
CA GLY A 814 -61.06 -13.95 7.47
C GLY A 814 -61.25 -12.49 7.90
N ASP A 815 -60.79 -12.11 9.09
CA ASP A 815 -60.84 -10.73 9.54
C ASP A 815 -59.82 -9.87 8.84
N LEU A 816 -60.22 -8.70 8.32
CA LEU A 816 -59.35 -7.79 7.64
C LEU A 816 -58.38 -7.11 8.63
N VAL A 817 -57.10 -7.35 8.46
CA VAL A 817 -56.03 -6.78 9.29
C VAL A 817 -55.54 -5.43 8.74
N ARG A 818 -55.28 -5.37 7.44
CA ARG A 818 -54.76 -4.15 6.80
C ARG A 818 -55.20 -4.08 5.33
N GLU A 819 -55.34 -2.87 4.84
CA GLU A 819 -55.52 -2.58 3.42
C GLU A 819 -54.44 -1.56 3.00
N LEU A 820 -53.75 -1.85 1.90
CA LEU A 820 -52.71 -1.03 1.32
C LEU A 820 -53.09 -0.77 -0.14
N ASN A 821 -52.89 0.48 -0.59
CA ASN A 821 -53.17 0.86 -1.98
C ASN A 821 -51.85 1.17 -2.69
N HIS A 822 -51.66 0.54 -3.86
CA HIS A 822 -50.49 0.78 -4.72
C HIS A 822 -50.93 1.61 -5.94
N PRO A 823 -50.21 2.64 -6.38
CA PRO A 823 -49.00 3.14 -5.73
C PRO A 823 -49.25 3.81 -4.37
N ASP A 824 -48.30 3.68 -3.47
CA ASP A 824 -48.35 4.36 -2.19
C ASP A 824 -48.22 5.88 -2.39
N PRO A 825 -49.17 6.72 -1.95
CA PRO A 825 -49.13 8.16 -2.16
C PRO A 825 -47.97 8.86 -1.46
N PHE A 826 -47.27 8.16 -0.56
CA PHE A 826 -46.09 8.67 0.17
C PHE A 826 -44.74 8.16 -0.40
N LEU A 827 -44.78 7.21 -1.35
CA LEU A 827 -43.62 6.68 -2.05
C LEU A 827 -43.64 7.17 -3.51
N SER A 828 -42.50 7.08 -4.17
CA SER A 828 -42.40 7.41 -5.59
C SER A 828 -43.45 6.63 -6.39
N SER A 829 -44.20 7.34 -7.25
CA SER A 829 -45.27 6.75 -8.06
C SER A 829 -44.83 5.69 -9.09
N TYR A 830 -43.56 5.34 -9.09
CA TYR A 830 -42.91 4.45 -10.06
C TYR A 830 -42.38 3.14 -9.46
N SER A 831 -42.61 2.90 -8.15
CA SER A 831 -42.17 1.66 -7.53
C SER A 831 -43.18 0.53 -7.81
N SER A 832 -42.72 -0.66 -8.23
CA SER A 832 -43.53 -1.89 -8.29
C SER A 832 -43.63 -2.58 -6.94
N GLU A 833 -43.41 -1.85 -5.87
CA GLU A 833 -43.37 -2.36 -4.48
C GLU A 833 -44.34 -1.57 -3.58
N ILE A 834 -44.95 -2.28 -2.64
CA ILE A 834 -45.61 -1.66 -1.50
C ILE A 834 -45.23 -2.41 -0.21
N SER A 835 -45.02 -1.69 0.87
CA SER A 835 -44.62 -2.27 2.13
C SER A 835 -45.69 -2.21 3.21
N TRP A 836 -45.73 -3.24 4.07
CA TRP A 836 -46.56 -3.30 5.24
C TRP A 836 -45.70 -3.23 6.51
N ASP A 837 -46.04 -2.27 7.38
CA ASP A 837 -45.35 -1.96 8.63
C ASP A 837 -45.70 -2.92 9.80
N LEU A 838 -46.39 -4.02 9.55
CA LEU A 838 -46.89 -4.99 10.54
C LEU A 838 -47.86 -4.37 11.56
N ILE A 839 -48.49 -3.27 11.19
CA ILE A 839 -49.53 -2.63 12.00
C ILE A 839 -50.91 -2.88 11.38
N SER A 840 -51.85 -3.27 12.21
CA SER A 840 -53.22 -3.49 11.80
C SER A 840 -53.97 -2.17 11.54
N ARG A 841 -55.15 -2.25 10.92
CA ARG A 841 -56.03 -1.07 10.72
C ARG A 841 -56.44 -0.37 12.03
N ASN A 842 -56.34 -1.06 13.16
CA ASN A 842 -56.63 -0.55 14.48
C ASN A 842 -55.39 0.02 15.19
N GLN A 843 -54.29 0.24 14.44
CA GLN A 843 -53.02 0.76 14.94
C GLN A 843 -52.34 -0.14 16.01
N GLN A 844 -52.57 -1.43 15.95
CA GLN A 844 -51.97 -2.41 16.86
C GLN A 844 -50.97 -3.26 16.09
N ALA A 845 -49.84 -3.60 16.71
CA ALA A 845 -48.89 -4.54 16.16
C ALA A 845 -49.54 -5.92 16.02
N VAL A 846 -49.28 -6.56 14.86
CA VAL A 846 -49.84 -7.90 14.61
C VAL A 846 -49.06 -8.95 15.41
N GLU A 847 -49.69 -10.06 15.73
CA GLU A 847 -49.12 -11.19 16.46
C GLU A 847 -48.47 -12.21 15.52
N SER A 848 -47.69 -13.14 16.12
CA SER A 848 -47.17 -14.32 15.38
C SER A 848 -48.33 -15.15 14.82
N GLY A 849 -48.25 -15.54 13.57
CA GLY A 849 -49.29 -16.27 12.93
C GLY A 849 -49.16 -16.35 11.43
N ILE A 850 -50.17 -17.04 10.84
CA ILE A 850 -50.31 -17.10 9.38
C ILE A 850 -51.35 -16.09 8.97
N TYR A 851 -51.06 -15.24 8.03
CA TYR A 851 -51.95 -14.26 7.44
C TYR A 851 -52.16 -14.60 5.96
N ILE A 852 -53.34 -14.33 5.46
CA ILE A 852 -53.66 -14.46 4.04
C ILE A 852 -53.65 -13.05 3.44
N TYR A 853 -52.97 -12.88 2.35
CA TYR A 853 -53.08 -11.67 1.56
C TYR A 853 -53.81 -11.90 0.25
N ARG A 854 -54.51 -10.88 -0.18
CA ARG A 854 -55.16 -10.81 -1.50
C ARG A 854 -54.77 -9.50 -2.18
N VAL A 855 -54.25 -9.60 -3.39
CA VAL A 855 -53.96 -8.46 -4.23
C VAL A 855 -55.02 -8.40 -5.31
N ASP A 856 -55.80 -7.35 -5.36
CA ASP A 856 -56.78 -7.04 -6.40
C ASP A 856 -56.25 -5.94 -7.30
N SER A 857 -56.24 -6.15 -8.61
CA SER A 857 -55.85 -5.19 -9.62
C SER A 857 -56.79 -5.27 -10.84
N HIS A 858 -56.58 -4.36 -11.79
CA HIS A 858 -57.28 -4.43 -13.07
C HIS A 858 -56.96 -5.68 -13.90
N LEU A 859 -55.86 -6.37 -13.57
CA LEU A 859 -55.38 -7.59 -14.22
C LEU A 859 -55.95 -8.86 -13.55
N GLY A 860 -56.73 -8.74 -12.49
CA GLY A 860 -57.30 -9.84 -11.72
C GLY A 860 -56.83 -9.85 -10.27
N ALA A 861 -57.01 -10.99 -9.61
CA ALA A 861 -56.64 -11.11 -8.20
C ALA A 861 -55.66 -12.27 -7.95
N GLN A 862 -54.75 -12.05 -7.04
CA GLN A 862 -53.81 -13.05 -6.53
C GLN A 862 -53.99 -13.24 -5.04
N VAL A 863 -53.82 -14.45 -4.55
CA VAL A 863 -53.90 -14.78 -3.12
C VAL A 863 -52.64 -15.56 -2.71
N GLY A 864 -52.12 -15.19 -1.56
CA GLY A 864 -50.97 -15.88 -0.96
C GLY A 864 -50.99 -15.83 0.56
N LYS A 865 -49.93 -16.33 1.18
CA LYS A 865 -49.81 -16.42 2.64
C LYS A 865 -48.55 -15.69 3.12
N ILE A 866 -48.62 -15.11 4.29
CA ILE A 866 -47.54 -14.53 5.05
C ILE A 866 -47.41 -15.30 6.36
N VAL A 867 -46.20 -15.60 6.77
CA VAL A 867 -45.88 -16.19 8.06
C VAL A 867 -45.10 -15.21 8.88
N ILE A 868 -45.59 -14.87 10.05
CA ILE A 868 -44.95 -13.93 11.01
C ILE A 868 -44.56 -14.73 12.25
N ILE A 869 -43.31 -14.65 12.64
CA ILE A 869 -42.71 -15.27 13.83
C ILE A 869 -42.05 -14.15 14.66
N LYS A 870 -42.70 -13.79 15.76
CA LYS A 870 -42.19 -12.77 16.68
C LYS A 870 -41.60 -13.36 17.94
#